data_53dbc7cd44012dcfe9c14c4e1f18b13f
#
_entry.id   53dbc7cd44012dcfe9c14c4e1f18b13f
#
_cell.length_a   1.000
_cell.length_b   1.000
_cell.length_c   1.000
_cell.angle_alpha   90.00
_cell.angle_beta   90.00
_cell.angle_gamma   90.00
#
_symmetry.space_group_name_H-M   'P 1'
#
loop_
_entity.id
_entity.type
_entity.pdbx_description
1 polymer ?
#
loop_
_entity_poly.entity_id
_entity_poly.type
_entity_poly.pdbx_seq_one_letter_code
_entity_poly.pdbx_strand_id
1 'polypeptide(L)'
;MNKKRNAVEWAMHYRQIIILVVCCLVAFGIYSLPNMRKNEFPDFTIRQGIVVAVAPGNTAEEMVEQVAKPLENYIFSYKEVKKDKTFSMSRDGIVYIQVQLNDELNNKDEFWSKFKHGVSTFKAQLPKNVLAVQVMDDFGDTSALLITMESVDKTYRELDDYMDALQDRLRRINSIGRMTVSGMQKEQISIYLDTHKLSQYGLTEQTLAVTLFTKGFTTSGGRVKNPVYVQPVYVAKSLNTVRDVQEQIVYTDPIGNNIRLKDVARVVKEYPAPDSYITNNGKKCLLLSIEMKKGKNIVQMGEEINRTIAEFQPSLPSDVNLFCITDQSQVVGDSVDNFLHELLVAIIAVIIVVMLLLPMRVALVAASTIPITIFISLGLFHAFDIELNTVTLAALIVTLGMIVDNSIVIIDSYLEKLGEGVSRWHASIQSATHFFKSIFSATCAISITFFPFLITTTGQIQDFLVSFPWAISIVLGVSLLVAALLVPFMQFYFIRKPMESATNKNGKKKFSFLDALQKYYNKLLDLCFTWPRMTMALGLLSIIIGIVLMGKLPQRLMPIAERNQFAVEISLPTGTAVEKTGQIADSLEHILRNDPRVVSVASFVGCASPRFQTAYAPQIAGTNFAQFIVNTVSNQATEDLLNEYAPKYTDYFPEALVRFKQLSYNEATYPVEVRLSGENIDTLRREAEKVTALLRSMPELVLVSTNFNDPLATTRVVLKEDEATRLGISNVMLETTLAMRYGSGIPVATVWEGDYDISVKLKNSQADSANSCDLEDELIPVAGGLANVPLRQVADVVPAWENGQIVRRNGIYTITVMADLQRGENGMDVTGKVQKAVANLSFSPDVTLTYGCLLYTSPS
;
A
#
# COMPACT_ATOMS: atom_id res chain seq x y z
N MET A 1 46.08 49.51 13.91
CA MET A 1 45.45 48.62 12.86
C MET A 1 44.68 47.49 13.57
N ASN A 2 43.35 47.53 13.58
CA ASN A 2 42.55 46.45 14.11
C ASN A 2 42.75 45.23 13.21
N LYS A 3 43.58 44.24 13.64
CA LYS A 3 43.65 42.96 12.98
C LYS A 3 42.25 42.31 13.10
N LYS A 4 41.55 42.11 11.98
CA LYS A 4 40.28 41.39 11.97
C LYS A 4 40.50 40.03 12.67
N ARG A 5 39.90 39.83 13.82
CA ARG A 5 39.97 38.57 14.56
C ARG A 5 39.35 37.44 13.74
N ASN A 6 40.04 36.32 13.61
CA ASN A 6 39.48 35.14 12.97
C ASN A 6 38.30 34.60 13.79
N ALA A 7 37.33 33.90 13.15
CA ALA A 7 36.15 33.32 13.80
C ALA A 7 36.54 32.45 15.03
N VAL A 8 37.60 31.65 14.93
CA VAL A 8 38.13 30.83 16.03
C VAL A 8 38.63 31.69 17.19
N GLU A 9 39.37 32.76 16.91
CA GLU A 9 39.86 33.70 17.91
C GLU A 9 38.72 34.45 18.60
N TRP A 10 37.70 34.80 17.87
CA TRP A 10 36.48 35.39 18.41
C TRP A 10 35.77 34.41 19.33
N ALA A 11 35.56 33.13 18.90
CA ALA A 11 34.94 32.07 19.70
C ALA A 11 35.66 31.79 20.99
N MET A 12 37.00 31.73 20.95
CA MET A 12 37.83 31.54 22.13
C MET A 12 37.74 32.72 23.11
N HIS A 13 37.62 33.96 22.61
CA HIS A 13 37.48 35.15 23.42
C HIS A 13 36.13 35.21 24.14
N TYR A 14 35.02 34.85 23.40
CA TYR A 14 33.64 34.83 23.91
C TYR A 14 33.18 33.42 24.28
N ARG A 15 34.05 32.59 24.79
CA ARG A 15 33.82 31.16 25.08
C ARG A 15 32.56 30.88 25.91
N GLN A 16 32.19 31.80 26.86
CA GLN A 16 31.00 31.62 27.68
C GLN A 16 29.72 31.71 26.82
N ILE A 17 29.72 32.59 25.81
CA ILE A 17 28.60 32.73 24.87
C ILE A 17 28.52 31.50 23.99
N ILE A 18 29.63 30.99 23.48
CA ILE A 18 29.67 29.75 22.66
C ILE A 18 29.14 28.56 23.45
N ILE A 19 29.55 28.38 24.70
CA ILE A 19 29.07 27.29 25.56
C ILE A 19 27.53 27.44 25.78
N LEU A 20 27.07 28.65 26.08
CA LEU A 20 25.66 28.91 26.30
C LEU A 20 24.83 28.56 25.03
N VAL A 21 25.28 29.01 23.86
CA VAL A 21 24.64 28.70 22.58
C VAL A 21 24.62 27.19 22.30
N VAL A 22 25.74 26.51 22.51
CA VAL A 22 25.82 25.05 22.33
C VAL A 22 24.90 24.33 23.30
N CYS A 23 24.86 24.73 24.58
CA CYS A 23 23.94 24.16 25.57
C CYS A 23 22.46 24.38 25.19
N CYS A 24 22.10 25.58 24.72
CA CYS A 24 20.75 25.88 24.24
C CYS A 24 20.39 25.03 23.00
N LEU A 25 21.30 24.86 22.03
CA LEU A 25 21.09 24.03 20.84
C LEU A 25 20.96 22.56 21.20
N VAL A 26 21.76 22.05 22.11
CA VAL A 26 21.67 20.66 22.61
C VAL A 26 20.34 20.46 23.35
N ALA A 27 19.93 21.40 24.22
CA ALA A 27 18.67 21.34 24.91
C ALA A 27 17.48 21.38 23.90
N PHE A 28 17.58 22.20 22.88
CA PHE A 28 16.61 22.22 21.78
C PHE A 28 16.58 20.90 21.03
N GLY A 29 17.73 20.26 20.77
CA GLY A 29 17.80 18.93 20.15
C GLY A 29 17.13 17.83 20.99
N ILE A 30 17.35 17.86 22.30
CA ILE A 30 16.70 16.92 23.24
C ILE A 30 15.18 17.16 23.25
N TYR A 31 14.72 18.40 23.26
CA TYR A 31 13.31 18.74 23.16
C TYR A 31 12.67 18.32 21.84
N SER A 32 13.43 18.40 20.75
CA SER A 32 12.96 18.09 19.40
C SER A 32 12.69 16.60 19.20
N LEU A 33 13.47 15.70 19.79
CA LEU A 33 13.39 14.26 19.57
C LEU A 33 11.98 13.65 19.77
N PRO A 34 11.25 13.91 20.87
CA PRO A 34 9.87 13.42 21.01
C PRO A 34 8.87 14.17 20.13
N ASN A 35 9.15 15.42 19.74
CA ASN A 35 8.20 16.27 19.01
C ASN A 35 8.39 16.23 17.49
N MET A 36 9.44 15.61 16.99
CA MET A 36 9.64 15.42 15.54
C MET A 36 8.57 14.51 14.97
N ARG A 37 8.25 14.72 13.69
CA ARG A 37 7.48 13.76 12.92
C ARG A 37 8.29 12.49 12.77
N LYS A 38 7.66 11.37 13.09
CA LYS A 38 8.24 10.03 13.00
C LYS A 38 7.51 9.28 11.92
N ASN A 39 8.26 8.63 11.05
CA ASN A 39 7.74 7.77 10.01
C ASN A 39 8.69 6.58 9.81
N GLU A 40 8.23 5.47 9.26
CA GLU A 40 9.09 4.33 8.95
C GLU A 40 10.06 4.69 7.82
N PHE A 41 9.52 5.29 6.75
CA PHE A 41 10.24 5.80 5.58
C PHE A 41 9.79 7.22 5.26
N PRO A 42 10.57 7.95 4.43
CA PRO A 42 10.11 9.22 3.87
C PRO A 42 8.77 9.06 3.16
N ASP A 43 7.93 10.08 3.23
CA ASP A 43 6.63 10.07 2.56
C ASP A 43 6.80 9.88 1.05
N PHE A 44 6.27 8.77 0.55
CA PHE A 44 6.18 8.57 -0.90
C PHE A 44 4.96 9.26 -1.45
N THR A 45 5.15 9.95 -2.54
CA THR A 45 4.02 10.44 -3.32
C THR A 45 3.51 9.32 -4.22
N ILE A 46 2.45 8.63 -3.81
CA ILE A 46 1.79 7.67 -4.69
C ILE A 46 1.02 8.46 -5.73
N ARG A 47 1.51 8.34 -6.98
CA ARG A 47 0.99 9.08 -8.16
C ARG A 47 0.07 8.19 -8.97
N GLN A 48 -0.79 7.42 -8.29
CA GLN A 48 -1.72 6.46 -8.89
C GLN A 48 -3.14 6.73 -8.46
N GLY A 49 -4.08 6.44 -9.35
CA GLY A 49 -5.51 6.43 -9.06
C GLY A 49 -6.21 5.42 -9.96
N ILE A 50 -7.43 5.08 -9.63
CA ILE A 50 -8.24 4.14 -10.41
C ILE A 50 -9.52 4.82 -10.89
N VAL A 51 -9.84 4.65 -12.16
CA VAL A 51 -11.15 4.97 -12.72
C VAL A 51 -11.93 3.67 -12.85
N VAL A 52 -13.09 3.62 -12.23
CA VAL A 52 -14.01 2.47 -12.28
C VAL A 52 -15.23 2.87 -13.08
N ALA A 53 -15.57 2.08 -14.10
CA ALA A 53 -16.81 2.24 -14.86
C ALA A 53 -17.61 0.95 -14.81
N VAL A 54 -18.93 1.07 -14.55
CA VAL A 54 -19.84 -0.05 -14.37
C VAL A 54 -20.94 0.01 -15.42
N ALA A 55 -21.07 -1.04 -16.23
CA ALA A 55 -22.10 -1.21 -17.25
C ALA A 55 -22.57 -2.67 -17.27
N PRO A 56 -23.49 -3.07 -16.37
CA PRO A 56 -23.94 -4.46 -16.27
C PRO A 56 -24.53 -4.98 -17.58
N GLY A 57 -24.35 -6.27 -17.83
CA GLY A 57 -24.83 -6.94 -19.03
C GLY A 57 -23.90 -6.86 -20.25
N ASN A 58 -22.78 -6.16 -20.13
CA ASN A 58 -21.76 -6.13 -21.18
C ASN A 58 -20.68 -7.17 -20.92
N THR A 59 -20.26 -7.89 -21.96
CA THR A 59 -19.11 -8.79 -21.93
C THR A 59 -17.78 -8.02 -21.76
N ALA A 60 -16.70 -8.71 -21.45
CA ALA A 60 -15.39 -8.07 -21.32
C ALA A 60 -14.96 -7.37 -22.63
N GLU A 61 -15.26 -7.94 -23.78
CA GLU A 61 -15.00 -7.35 -25.10
C GLU A 61 -15.82 -6.07 -25.33
N GLU A 62 -17.10 -6.10 -25.02
CA GLU A 62 -17.99 -4.94 -25.15
C GLU A 62 -17.57 -3.83 -24.21
N MET A 63 -17.16 -4.18 -22.99
CA MET A 63 -16.58 -3.22 -22.04
C MET A 63 -15.30 -2.57 -22.57
N VAL A 64 -14.47 -3.30 -23.31
CA VAL A 64 -13.28 -2.72 -23.96
C VAL A 64 -13.70 -1.74 -25.04
N GLU A 65 -14.57 -2.15 -25.96
CA GLU A 65 -14.92 -1.33 -27.13
C GLU A 65 -15.76 -0.11 -26.77
N GLN A 66 -16.75 -0.30 -25.92
CA GLN A 66 -17.77 0.72 -25.64
C GLN A 66 -17.39 1.67 -24.49
N VAL A 67 -16.54 1.21 -23.56
CA VAL A 67 -16.24 1.94 -22.31
C VAL A 67 -14.75 2.21 -22.14
N ALA A 68 -13.91 1.16 -22.18
CA ALA A 68 -12.48 1.32 -21.89
C ALA A 68 -11.76 2.19 -22.93
N LYS A 69 -11.89 1.89 -24.23
CA LYS A 69 -11.23 2.66 -25.29
C LYS A 69 -11.60 4.14 -25.30
N PRO A 70 -12.91 4.54 -25.20
CA PRO A 70 -13.26 5.95 -25.09
C PRO A 70 -12.67 6.64 -23.86
N LEU A 71 -12.71 5.95 -22.69
CA LEU A 71 -12.12 6.49 -21.45
C LEU A 71 -10.60 6.59 -21.53
N GLU A 72 -9.91 5.59 -22.06
CA GLU A 72 -8.47 5.62 -22.26
C GLU A 72 -8.05 6.82 -23.14
N ASN A 73 -8.74 7.03 -24.26
CA ASN A 73 -8.47 8.14 -25.16
C ASN A 73 -8.65 9.49 -24.47
N TYR A 74 -9.70 9.61 -23.63
CA TYR A 74 -9.95 10.81 -22.84
C TYR A 74 -8.84 11.00 -21.79
N ILE A 75 -8.48 9.95 -21.04
CA ILE A 75 -7.44 9.97 -20.02
C ILE A 75 -6.07 10.33 -20.63
N PHE A 76 -5.76 9.78 -21.80
CA PHE A 76 -4.50 10.04 -22.50
C PHE A 76 -4.40 11.45 -23.12
N SER A 77 -5.49 12.23 -23.11
CA SER A 77 -5.44 13.65 -23.47
C SER A 77 -4.76 14.52 -22.42
N TYR A 78 -4.67 14.04 -21.18
CA TYR A 78 -3.98 14.74 -20.08
C TYR A 78 -2.46 14.51 -20.19
N LYS A 79 -1.69 15.61 -20.21
CA LYS A 79 -0.22 15.59 -20.32
C LYS A 79 0.46 15.00 -19.08
N GLU A 80 -0.21 15.10 -17.94
CA GLU A 80 0.25 14.65 -16.63
C GLU A 80 0.18 13.13 -16.49
N VAL A 81 -0.52 12.43 -17.39
CA VAL A 81 -0.69 10.97 -17.35
C VAL A 81 0.48 10.29 -18.05
N LYS A 82 1.08 9.33 -17.35
CA LYS A 82 2.14 8.47 -17.85
C LYS A 82 1.54 7.28 -18.58
N LYS A 83 1.42 7.37 -19.92
CA LYS A 83 0.66 6.42 -20.75
C LYS A 83 1.22 5.00 -20.72
N ASP A 84 2.54 4.85 -20.73
CA ASP A 84 3.25 3.56 -20.72
C ASP A 84 3.03 2.76 -19.43
N LYS A 85 2.72 3.44 -18.33
CA LYS A 85 2.39 2.80 -17.04
C LYS A 85 0.89 2.75 -16.74
N THR A 86 0.06 3.41 -17.55
CA THR A 86 -1.41 3.37 -17.41
C THR A 86 -1.97 2.15 -18.14
N PHE A 87 -2.87 1.43 -17.49
CA PHE A 87 -3.50 0.24 -18.06
C PHE A 87 -4.95 0.08 -17.61
N SER A 88 -5.74 -0.54 -18.45
CA SER A 88 -7.13 -0.91 -18.17
C SER A 88 -7.30 -2.41 -18.03
N MET A 89 -8.26 -2.81 -17.21
CA MET A 89 -8.71 -4.17 -17.02
C MET A 89 -10.22 -4.20 -17.18
N SER A 90 -10.67 -4.87 -18.24
CA SER A 90 -12.09 -5.03 -18.54
C SER A 90 -12.53 -6.44 -18.16
N ARG A 91 -13.57 -6.53 -17.37
CA ARG A 91 -14.27 -7.76 -16.96
C ARG A 91 -15.75 -7.65 -17.33
N ASP A 92 -16.49 -8.69 -17.09
CA ASP A 92 -17.95 -8.68 -17.27
C ASP A 92 -18.60 -7.53 -16.47
N GLY A 93 -19.25 -6.61 -17.18
CA GLY A 93 -19.96 -5.46 -16.65
C GLY A 93 -19.12 -4.37 -15.96
N ILE A 94 -17.78 -4.47 -15.90
CA ILE A 94 -16.93 -3.51 -15.17
C ILE A 94 -15.56 -3.28 -15.83
N VAL A 95 -15.12 -2.04 -15.80
CA VAL A 95 -13.78 -1.64 -16.23
C VAL A 95 -13.05 -0.93 -15.10
N TYR A 96 -11.82 -1.31 -14.89
CA TYR A 96 -10.87 -0.63 -14.01
C TYR A 96 -9.74 -0.03 -14.86
N ILE A 97 -9.49 1.26 -14.76
CA ILE A 97 -8.36 1.91 -15.43
C ILE A 97 -7.43 2.46 -14.35
N GLN A 98 -6.27 1.84 -14.19
CA GLN A 98 -5.25 2.34 -13.30
C GLN A 98 -4.46 3.43 -14.02
N VAL A 99 -4.60 4.65 -13.54
CA VAL A 99 -3.96 5.84 -14.08
C VAL A 99 -2.71 6.14 -13.29
N GLN A 100 -1.57 6.21 -13.96
CA GLN A 100 -0.29 6.63 -13.40
C GLN A 100 0.03 8.04 -13.84
N LEU A 101 0.41 8.90 -12.91
CA LEU A 101 0.87 10.25 -13.21
C LEU A 101 2.39 10.28 -13.44
N ASN A 102 2.85 11.34 -14.14
CA ASN A 102 4.26 11.58 -14.34
C ASN A 102 5.00 11.80 -13.01
N ASP A 103 6.23 11.32 -12.95
CA ASP A 103 7.04 11.32 -11.72
C ASP A 103 7.38 12.74 -11.23
N GLU A 104 7.40 13.73 -12.15
CA GLU A 104 7.73 15.13 -11.86
C GLU A 104 6.55 15.94 -11.30
N LEU A 105 5.34 15.36 -11.26
CA LEU A 105 4.14 16.09 -10.82
C LEU A 105 4.12 16.27 -9.29
N ASN A 106 4.27 17.53 -8.86
CA ASN A 106 4.31 17.87 -7.43
C ASN A 106 2.92 18.12 -6.82
N ASN A 107 1.94 18.59 -7.61
CA ASN A 107 0.59 18.92 -7.14
C ASN A 107 -0.45 17.90 -7.64
N LYS A 108 -0.40 16.69 -7.11
CA LYS A 108 -1.32 15.61 -7.49
C LYS A 108 -2.78 15.93 -7.14
N ASP A 109 -3.01 16.61 -6.02
CA ASP A 109 -4.36 16.86 -5.50
C ASP A 109 -5.16 17.82 -6.41
N GLU A 110 -4.48 18.82 -7.00
CA GLU A 110 -5.08 19.71 -8.01
C GLU A 110 -5.41 18.94 -9.29
N PHE A 111 -4.50 18.08 -9.75
CA PHE A 111 -4.74 17.23 -10.91
C PHE A 111 -5.97 16.34 -10.69
N TRP A 112 -6.01 15.60 -9.59
CA TRP A 112 -7.13 14.68 -9.30
C TRP A 112 -8.46 15.41 -9.19
N SER A 113 -8.48 16.60 -8.60
CA SER A 113 -9.70 17.42 -8.54
C SER A 113 -10.24 17.79 -9.92
N LYS A 114 -9.38 18.28 -10.83
CA LYS A 114 -9.74 18.58 -12.24
C LYS A 114 -10.14 17.31 -12.99
N PHE A 115 -9.40 16.23 -12.79
CA PHE A 115 -9.61 14.94 -13.45
C PHE A 115 -10.95 14.31 -13.09
N LYS A 116 -11.30 14.29 -11.80
CA LYS A 116 -12.63 13.83 -11.31
C LYS A 116 -13.78 14.57 -11.98
N HIS A 117 -13.69 15.90 -12.04
CA HIS A 117 -14.69 16.72 -12.71
C HIS A 117 -14.77 16.42 -14.21
N GLY A 118 -13.62 16.32 -14.87
CA GLY A 118 -13.53 15.98 -16.29
C GLY A 118 -14.13 14.64 -16.64
N VAL A 119 -13.76 13.58 -15.89
CA VAL A 119 -14.28 12.22 -16.08
C VAL A 119 -15.81 12.17 -15.82
N SER A 120 -16.29 12.85 -14.79
CA SER A 120 -17.73 12.95 -14.51
C SER A 120 -18.51 13.63 -15.66
N THR A 121 -17.92 14.64 -16.27
CA THR A 121 -18.52 15.30 -17.45
C THR A 121 -18.47 14.39 -18.68
N PHE A 122 -17.35 13.68 -18.88
CA PHE A 122 -17.17 12.75 -20.00
C PHE A 122 -18.16 11.56 -19.96
N LYS A 123 -18.64 11.16 -18.78
CA LYS A 123 -19.69 10.13 -18.64
C LYS A 123 -20.87 10.33 -19.59
N ALA A 124 -21.25 11.59 -19.86
CA ALA A 124 -22.37 11.91 -20.75
C ALA A 124 -22.12 11.48 -22.23
N GLN A 125 -20.87 11.22 -22.60
CA GLN A 125 -20.49 10.76 -23.95
C GLN A 125 -20.42 9.22 -24.06
N LEU A 126 -20.48 8.53 -22.94
CA LEU A 126 -20.49 7.06 -22.88
C LEU A 126 -21.89 6.52 -23.15
N PRO A 127 -22.03 5.23 -23.52
CA PRO A 127 -23.32 4.57 -23.69
C PRO A 127 -24.22 4.74 -22.46
N LYS A 128 -25.54 4.80 -22.68
CA LYS A 128 -26.54 5.04 -21.61
C LYS A 128 -26.59 3.93 -20.56
N ASN A 129 -26.16 2.72 -20.90
CA ASN A 129 -26.08 1.56 -19.98
C ASN A 129 -24.91 1.67 -19.00
N VAL A 130 -24.01 2.65 -19.15
CA VAL A 130 -22.98 2.95 -18.14
C VAL A 130 -23.63 3.62 -16.93
N LEU A 131 -23.82 2.85 -15.86
CA LEU A 131 -24.51 3.31 -14.66
C LEU A 131 -23.67 4.32 -13.87
N ALA A 132 -22.39 4.02 -13.70
CA ALA A 132 -21.48 4.85 -12.90
C ALA A 132 -20.08 4.90 -13.54
N VAL A 133 -19.44 6.07 -13.39
CA VAL A 133 -18.00 6.25 -13.60
C VAL A 133 -17.46 7.00 -12.39
N GLN A 134 -16.55 6.36 -11.67
CA GLN A 134 -15.99 6.90 -10.43
C GLN A 134 -14.46 6.93 -10.50
N VAL A 135 -13.87 7.99 -10.00
CA VAL A 135 -12.41 8.15 -9.87
C VAL A 135 -12.03 8.02 -8.40
N MET A 136 -11.19 7.05 -8.09
CA MET A 136 -10.61 6.79 -6.77
C MET A 136 -9.15 7.25 -6.80
N ASP A 137 -8.88 8.42 -6.24
CA ASP A 137 -7.53 9.01 -6.16
C ASP A 137 -6.81 8.68 -4.85
N ASP A 138 -7.54 8.10 -3.92
CA ASP A 138 -7.09 7.64 -2.60
C ASP A 138 -6.62 6.18 -2.58
N PHE A 139 -6.64 5.52 -3.74
CA PHE A 139 -6.16 4.14 -3.89
C PHE A 139 -4.73 3.92 -3.38
N GLY A 140 -3.93 5.00 -3.35
CA GLY A 140 -2.57 4.99 -2.85
C GLY A 140 -2.43 5.24 -1.35
N ASP A 141 -3.47 5.69 -0.66
CA ASP A 141 -3.36 6.06 0.74
C ASP A 141 -3.24 4.80 1.63
N THR A 142 -2.32 4.85 2.60
CA THR A 142 -2.02 3.71 3.48
C THR A 142 -2.77 3.85 4.79
N SER A 143 -3.44 2.78 5.20
CA SER A 143 -4.08 2.71 6.51
C SER A 143 -3.03 2.72 7.61
N ALA A 144 -3.13 3.66 8.53
CA ALA A 144 -2.26 3.73 9.69
C ALA A 144 -2.61 2.64 10.71
N LEU A 145 -3.91 2.38 10.91
CA LEU A 145 -4.40 1.29 11.74
C LEU A 145 -5.55 0.57 11.03
N LEU A 146 -5.58 -0.76 11.18
CA LEU A 146 -6.71 -1.62 10.82
C LEU A 146 -7.23 -2.29 12.07
N ILE A 147 -8.48 -1.99 12.43
CA ILE A 147 -9.11 -2.47 13.66
C ILE A 147 -10.35 -3.26 13.29
N THR A 148 -10.44 -4.50 13.74
CA THR A 148 -11.65 -5.32 13.60
C THR A 148 -12.50 -5.20 14.85
N MET A 149 -13.82 -5.13 14.66
CA MET A 149 -14.83 -5.31 15.68
C MET A 149 -15.52 -6.65 15.41
N GLU A 150 -15.31 -7.62 16.26
CA GLU A 150 -15.70 -9.01 16.05
C GLU A 150 -16.70 -9.50 17.07
N SER A 151 -17.68 -10.30 16.64
CA SER A 151 -18.59 -11.07 17.52
C SER A 151 -19.07 -12.31 16.81
N VAL A 152 -19.38 -13.35 17.60
CA VAL A 152 -20.04 -14.56 17.09
C VAL A 152 -21.55 -14.37 17.07
N ASP A 153 -22.10 -13.73 18.09
CA ASP A 153 -23.54 -13.70 18.37
C ASP A 153 -24.25 -12.45 17.81
N LYS A 154 -23.55 -11.30 17.73
CA LYS A 154 -24.14 -10.03 17.27
C LYS A 154 -24.43 -10.02 15.77
N THR A 155 -25.49 -9.33 15.38
CA THR A 155 -25.77 -9.04 13.97
C THR A 155 -24.81 -7.98 13.42
N TYR A 156 -24.69 -7.91 12.09
CA TYR A 156 -23.88 -6.85 11.45
C TYR A 156 -24.39 -5.46 11.80
N ARG A 157 -25.71 -5.28 11.94
CA ARG A 157 -26.32 -4.01 12.32
C ARG A 157 -25.92 -3.59 13.75
N GLU A 158 -25.97 -4.52 14.71
CA GLU A 158 -25.53 -4.22 16.08
C GLU A 158 -24.03 -3.88 16.14
N LEU A 159 -23.20 -4.57 15.34
CA LEU A 159 -21.79 -4.25 15.23
C LEU A 159 -21.56 -2.85 14.59
N ASP A 160 -22.39 -2.47 13.63
CA ASP A 160 -22.33 -1.15 12.98
C ASP A 160 -22.66 -0.02 13.97
N ASP A 161 -23.72 -0.19 14.81
CA ASP A 161 -24.06 0.75 15.86
C ASP A 161 -22.91 0.98 16.85
N TYR A 162 -22.20 -0.10 17.25
CA TYR A 162 -21.01 0.01 18.11
C TYR A 162 -19.82 0.63 17.37
N MET A 163 -19.65 0.32 16.08
CA MET A 163 -18.59 0.87 15.25
C MET A 163 -18.76 2.38 15.06
N ASP A 164 -19.98 2.85 14.83
CA ASP A 164 -20.31 4.27 14.74
C ASP A 164 -20.03 5.00 16.05
N ALA A 165 -20.39 4.39 17.19
CA ALA A 165 -20.08 4.94 18.51
C ALA A 165 -18.56 5.06 18.75
N LEU A 166 -17.76 4.10 18.24
CA LEU A 166 -16.31 4.17 18.27
C LEU A 166 -15.79 5.28 17.37
N GLN A 167 -16.28 5.37 16.11
CA GLN A 167 -15.89 6.41 15.17
C GLN A 167 -16.16 7.81 15.72
N ASP A 168 -17.31 8.03 16.40
CA ASP A 168 -17.65 9.32 17.00
C ASP A 168 -16.68 9.76 18.09
N ARG A 169 -16.09 8.82 18.84
CA ARG A 169 -15.02 9.12 19.79
C ARG A 169 -13.70 9.42 19.07
N LEU A 170 -13.35 8.61 18.08
CA LEU A 170 -12.11 8.76 17.30
C LEU A 170 -12.08 10.05 16.47
N ARG A 171 -13.22 10.56 15.98
CA ARG A 171 -13.33 11.84 15.25
C ARG A 171 -12.81 13.04 16.03
N ARG A 172 -12.70 12.95 17.36
CA ARG A 172 -12.16 14.01 18.22
C ARG A 172 -10.64 14.09 18.15
N ILE A 173 -9.97 13.06 17.63
CA ILE A 173 -8.51 13.01 17.46
C ILE A 173 -8.13 13.78 16.19
N ASN A 174 -7.41 14.88 16.38
CA ASN A 174 -7.13 15.83 15.30
C ASN A 174 -6.13 15.33 14.24
N SER A 175 -5.40 14.27 14.55
CA SER A 175 -4.41 13.62 13.68
C SER A 175 -5.03 12.62 12.71
N ILE A 176 -6.27 12.20 12.92
CA ILE A 176 -7.00 11.30 12.00
C ILE A 176 -7.45 12.08 10.77
N GLY A 177 -7.11 11.55 9.60
CA GLY A 177 -7.50 12.08 8.30
C GLY A 177 -8.84 11.55 7.83
N ARG A 178 -8.94 10.24 7.69
CA ARG A 178 -10.12 9.52 7.20
C ARG A 178 -10.33 8.23 7.97
N MET A 179 -11.59 7.85 8.11
CA MET A 179 -12.00 6.55 8.65
C MET A 179 -12.96 5.89 7.67
N THR A 180 -12.76 4.62 7.37
CA THR A 180 -13.60 3.85 6.46
C THR A 180 -13.93 2.51 7.09
N VAL A 181 -15.23 2.16 7.11
CA VAL A 181 -15.72 0.87 7.59
C VAL A 181 -15.93 -0.05 6.38
N SER A 182 -15.49 -1.29 6.48
CA SER A 182 -15.64 -2.35 5.47
C SER A 182 -16.14 -3.64 6.10
N GLY A 183 -16.69 -4.55 5.28
CA GLY A 183 -17.19 -5.86 5.72
C GLY A 183 -18.64 -5.85 6.18
N MET A 184 -19.31 -4.69 6.13
CA MET A 184 -20.73 -4.57 6.49
C MET A 184 -21.61 -5.35 5.50
N GLN A 185 -22.49 -6.21 6.04
CA GLN A 185 -23.55 -6.86 5.29
C GLN A 185 -24.86 -6.16 5.63
N LYS A 186 -25.50 -5.55 4.61
CA LYS A 186 -26.77 -4.86 4.82
C LYS A 186 -27.95 -5.82 4.69
N GLU A 187 -28.91 -5.70 5.60
CA GLU A 187 -30.19 -6.38 5.48
C GLU A 187 -30.96 -5.88 4.23
N GLN A 188 -31.74 -6.76 3.66
CA GLN A 188 -32.69 -6.42 2.58
C GLN A 188 -34.07 -6.97 2.87
N ILE A 189 -35.10 -6.36 2.29
CA ILE A 189 -36.44 -6.90 2.25
C ILE A 189 -36.59 -7.57 0.89
N SER A 190 -36.61 -8.91 0.88
CA SER A 190 -36.83 -9.69 -0.33
C SER A 190 -38.30 -10.01 -0.49
N ILE A 191 -38.85 -9.72 -1.65
CA ILE A 191 -40.20 -10.00 -2.08
C ILE A 191 -40.10 -11.15 -3.06
N TYR A 192 -40.42 -12.37 -2.61
CA TYR A 192 -40.40 -13.58 -3.41
C TYR A 192 -41.76 -13.74 -4.09
N LEU A 193 -41.82 -13.49 -5.40
CA LEU A 193 -43.02 -13.54 -6.20
C LEU A 193 -43.47 -14.96 -6.52
N ASP A 194 -44.78 -15.23 -6.35
CA ASP A 194 -45.37 -16.47 -6.79
C ASP A 194 -45.99 -16.26 -8.18
N THR A 195 -45.29 -16.69 -9.22
CA THR A 195 -45.67 -16.52 -10.62
C THR A 195 -47.03 -17.13 -10.92
N HIS A 196 -47.41 -18.25 -10.27
CA HIS A 196 -48.70 -18.89 -10.45
C HIS A 196 -49.85 -18.01 -9.91
N LYS A 197 -49.67 -17.43 -8.73
CA LYS A 197 -50.67 -16.53 -8.14
C LYS A 197 -50.79 -15.23 -8.94
N LEU A 198 -49.67 -14.67 -9.41
CA LEU A 198 -49.71 -13.48 -10.28
C LEU A 198 -50.53 -13.72 -11.53
N SER A 199 -50.31 -14.84 -12.22
CA SER A 199 -51.03 -15.22 -13.43
C SER A 199 -52.54 -15.35 -13.20
N GLN A 200 -52.98 -15.81 -12.01
CA GLN A 200 -54.41 -15.92 -11.65
C GLN A 200 -55.11 -14.54 -11.65
N TYR A 201 -54.39 -13.47 -11.31
CA TYR A 201 -54.92 -12.10 -11.31
C TYR A 201 -54.60 -11.33 -12.59
N GLY A 202 -53.96 -11.97 -13.60
CA GLY A 202 -53.54 -11.31 -14.83
C GLY A 202 -52.40 -10.28 -14.61
N LEU A 203 -51.63 -10.47 -13.57
CA LEU A 203 -50.50 -9.60 -13.24
C LEU A 203 -49.22 -10.19 -13.76
N THR A 204 -48.34 -9.31 -14.27
CA THR A 204 -46.94 -9.66 -14.61
C THR A 204 -45.99 -9.16 -13.56
N GLU A 205 -44.83 -9.80 -13.46
CA GLU A 205 -43.75 -9.38 -12.62
C GLU A 205 -43.32 -7.93 -12.90
N GLN A 206 -43.28 -7.55 -14.18
CA GLN A 206 -42.96 -6.19 -14.60
C GLN A 206 -44.01 -5.16 -14.14
N THR A 207 -45.31 -5.48 -14.27
CA THR A 207 -46.39 -4.59 -13.81
C THR A 207 -46.28 -4.36 -12.31
N LEU A 208 -45.96 -5.42 -11.56
CA LEU A 208 -45.77 -5.34 -10.13
C LEU A 208 -44.50 -4.52 -9.75
N ALA A 209 -43.40 -4.71 -10.48
CA ALA A 209 -42.17 -3.93 -10.28
C ALA A 209 -42.42 -2.42 -10.47
N VAL A 210 -43.12 -2.05 -11.57
CA VAL A 210 -43.48 -0.65 -11.86
C VAL A 210 -44.43 -0.09 -10.78
N THR A 211 -45.42 -0.89 -10.34
CA THR A 211 -46.33 -0.47 -9.29
C THR A 211 -45.66 -0.19 -7.98
N LEU A 212 -44.76 -1.07 -7.56
CA LEU A 212 -43.99 -0.90 -6.31
C LEU A 212 -42.97 0.23 -6.42
N PHE A 213 -42.26 0.35 -7.55
CA PHE A 213 -41.36 1.45 -7.81
C PHE A 213 -42.06 2.80 -7.71
N THR A 214 -43.26 2.93 -8.35
CA THR A 214 -44.05 4.17 -8.29
C THR A 214 -44.50 4.51 -6.88
N LYS A 215 -44.84 3.52 -6.06
CA LYS A 215 -45.22 3.69 -4.64
C LYS A 215 -44.05 3.98 -3.73
N GLY A 216 -42.90 3.46 -4.05
CA GLY A 216 -41.60 3.75 -3.34
C GLY A 216 -41.02 5.11 -3.70
N PHE A 217 -41.47 5.74 -4.79
CA PHE A 217 -40.95 7.00 -5.25
C PHE A 217 -41.46 8.17 -4.39
N THR A 218 -40.60 8.93 -3.83
CA THR A 218 -40.92 10.12 -3.04
C THR A 218 -40.41 11.38 -3.75
N THR A 219 -41.31 12.37 -3.90
CA THR A 219 -41.01 13.65 -4.49
C THR A 219 -41.45 14.79 -3.57
N SER A 220 -40.96 15.99 -3.83
CA SER A 220 -41.34 17.18 -3.07
C SER A 220 -42.80 17.52 -3.30
N GLY A 221 -43.61 17.62 -2.25
CA GLY A 221 -44.99 18.09 -2.30
C GLY A 221 -45.15 19.60 -2.60
N GLY A 222 -44.03 20.32 -2.74
CA GLY A 222 -44.02 21.74 -2.98
C GLY A 222 -44.06 22.59 -1.69
N ARG A 223 -44.48 23.82 -1.84
CA ARG A 223 -44.60 24.82 -0.73
C ARG A 223 -45.84 25.67 -0.89
N VAL A 224 -46.63 25.79 0.17
CA VAL A 224 -47.68 26.79 0.26
C VAL A 224 -47.03 28.11 0.66
N LYS A 225 -47.18 29.13 -0.17
CA LYS A 225 -46.64 30.46 0.05
C LYS A 225 -47.74 31.48 0.22
N ASN A 226 -47.70 32.24 1.30
CA ASN A 226 -48.51 33.41 1.49
C ASN A 226 -47.61 34.61 1.85
N PRO A 227 -48.16 35.85 1.97
CA PRO A 227 -47.38 37.05 2.25
C PRO A 227 -46.58 37.01 3.58
N VAL A 228 -46.92 36.11 4.50
CA VAL A 228 -46.37 36.08 5.86
C VAL A 228 -45.43 34.91 6.07
N TYR A 229 -45.68 33.72 5.47
CA TYR A 229 -44.90 32.51 5.65
C TYR A 229 -44.88 31.62 4.42
N VAL A 230 -43.88 30.74 4.41
CA VAL A 230 -43.72 29.65 3.44
C VAL A 230 -43.79 28.33 4.19
N GLN A 231 -44.79 27.49 3.89
CA GLN A 231 -45.00 26.20 4.54
C GLN A 231 -44.71 25.07 3.56
N PRO A 232 -43.68 24.24 3.82
CA PRO A 232 -43.41 23.09 3.00
C PRO A 232 -44.51 22.03 3.16
N VAL A 233 -44.85 21.36 2.07
CA VAL A 233 -45.83 20.27 2.03
C VAL A 233 -45.04 18.94 1.89
N TYR A 234 -45.22 18.06 2.85
CA TYR A 234 -44.63 16.73 2.82
C TYR A 234 -45.72 15.68 2.62
N VAL A 235 -45.46 14.76 1.68
CA VAL A 235 -46.29 13.57 1.54
C VAL A 235 -45.69 12.50 2.45
N ALA A 236 -46.50 11.90 3.31
CA ALA A 236 -46.03 10.83 4.19
C ALA A 236 -45.56 9.60 3.38
N LYS A 237 -44.43 9.04 3.77
CA LYS A 237 -43.91 7.82 3.16
C LYS A 237 -44.87 6.66 3.46
N SER A 238 -45.18 5.83 2.44
CA SER A 238 -46.04 4.67 2.59
C SER A 238 -45.31 3.40 2.97
N LEU A 239 -43.99 3.37 2.87
CA LEU A 239 -43.14 2.20 3.14
C LEU A 239 -42.12 2.55 4.24
N ASN A 240 -42.50 2.26 5.49
CA ASN A 240 -41.61 2.51 6.66
C ASN A 240 -41.22 1.21 7.35
N THR A 241 -41.97 0.15 7.19
CA THR A 241 -41.74 -1.14 7.84
C THR A 241 -41.95 -2.30 6.87
N VAL A 242 -41.45 -3.48 7.21
CA VAL A 242 -41.72 -4.73 6.47
C VAL A 242 -43.24 -4.98 6.33
N ARG A 243 -43.96 -4.69 7.41
CA ARG A 243 -45.43 -4.84 7.40
C ARG A 243 -46.10 -3.90 6.40
N ASP A 244 -45.63 -2.67 6.28
CA ASP A 244 -46.17 -1.72 5.28
C ASP A 244 -45.92 -2.24 3.86
N VAL A 245 -44.76 -2.86 3.61
CA VAL A 245 -44.47 -3.52 2.32
C VAL A 245 -45.44 -4.68 2.08
N GLN A 246 -45.69 -5.54 3.07
CA GLN A 246 -46.61 -6.70 2.98
C GLN A 246 -48.05 -6.26 2.68
N GLU A 247 -48.52 -5.18 3.31
CA GLU A 247 -49.89 -4.69 3.22
C GLU A 247 -50.12 -3.74 2.01
N GLN A 248 -49.10 -3.50 1.16
CA GLN A 248 -49.30 -2.70 -0.04
C GLN A 248 -50.33 -3.30 -0.99
N ILE A 249 -51.30 -2.49 -1.40
CA ILE A 249 -52.28 -2.88 -2.44
C ILE A 249 -51.54 -2.79 -3.78
N VAL A 250 -51.42 -3.92 -4.45
CA VAL A 250 -50.71 -4.03 -5.73
C VAL A 250 -51.67 -4.05 -6.93
N TYR A 251 -52.91 -4.47 -6.69
CA TYR A 251 -53.95 -4.50 -7.71
C TYR A 251 -55.33 -4.36 -7.06
N THR A 252 -56.25 -3.78 -7.78
CA THR A 252 -57.69 -3.78 -7.44
C THR A 252 -58.42 -4.42 -8.57
N ASP A 253 -59.15 -5.51 -8.31
CA ASP A 253 -59.89 -6.23 -9.33
C ASP A 253 -61.10 -5.39 -9.85
N PRO A 254 -61.69 -5.73 -11.01
CA PRO A 254 -62.86 -5.00 -11.54
C PRO A 254 -64.06 -5.02 -10.62
N ILE A 255 -64.11 -5.92 -9.63
CA ILE A 255 -65.20 -6.04 -8.64
C ILE A 255 -64.93 -5.17 -7.41
N GLY A 256 -63.75 -4.59 -7.29
CA GLY A 256 -63.37 -3.69 -6.20
C GLY A 256 -62.61 -4.36 -5.06
N ASN A 257 -62.18 -5.61 -5.20
CA ASN A 257 -61.34 -6.27 -4.19
C ASN A 257 -59.89 -5.84 -4.32
N ASN A 258 -59.30 -5.46 -3.20
CA ASN A 258 -57.91 -5.06 -3.13
C ASN A 258 -57.02 -6.28 -2.90
N ILE A 259 -56.10 -6.55 -3.84
CA ILE A 259 -55.06 -7.58 -3.73
C ILE A 259 -53.81 -6.93 -3.15
N ARG A 260 -53.33 -7.51 -2.06
CA ARG A 260 -52.16 -7.03 -1.34
C ARG A 260 -50.93 -7.84 -1.75
N LEU A 261 -49.79 -7.25 -1.55
CA LEU A 261 -48.49 -7.90 -1.89
C LEU A 261 -48.34 -9.27 -1.18
N LYS A 262 -48.73 -9.38 0.07
CA LYS A 262 -48.72 -10.64 0.83
C LYS A 262 -49.56 -11.76 0.23
N ASP A 263 -50.54 -11.42 -0.60
CA ASP A 263 -51.45 -12.40 -1.23
C ASP A 263 -50.77 -13.09 -2.43
N VAL A 264 -49.84 -12.39 -3.09
CA VAL A 264 -49.14 -12.85 -4.30
C VAL A 264 -47.62 -13.05 -4.11
N ALA A 265 -47.08 -12.71 -2.94
CA ALA A 265 -45.66 -12.81 -2.65
C ALA A 265 -45.41 -13.14 -1.18
N ARG A 266 -44.24 -13.74 -0.92
CA ARG A 266 -43.65 -13.87 0.41
C ARG A 266 -42.65 -12.75 0.65
N VAL A 267 -42.87 -11.93 1.66
CA VAL A 267 -41.99 -10.82 2.02
C VAL A 267 -41.18 -11.16 3.27
N VAL A 268 -39.88 -11.15 3.17
CA VAL A 268 -38.95 -11.53 4.24
C VAL A 268 -37.86 -10.49 4.37
N LYS A 269 -37.48 -10.14 5.60
CA LYS A 269 -36.29 -9.36 5.93
C LYS A 269 -35.15 -10.34 6.18
N GLU A 270 -34.08 -10.24 5.42
CA GLU A 270 -32.98 -11.21 5.45
C GLU A 270 -31.65 -10.55 5.08
N TYR A 271 -30.54 -11.19 5.39
CA TYR A 271 -29.24 -10.89 4.82
C TYR A 271 -29.12 -11.61 3.47
N PRO A 272 -28.78 -10.93 2.38
CA PRO A 272 -28.51 -11.58 1.10
C PRO A 272 -27.25 -12.46 1.22
N ALA A 273 -27.12 -13.43 0.31
CA ALA A 273 -25.83 -14.12 0.14
C ALA A 273 -24.75 -13.08 -0.16
N PRO A 274 -23.65 -13.05 0.59
CA PRO A 274 -22.65 -12.01 0.42
C PRO A 274 -21.80 -12.28 -0.83
N ASP A 275 -21.49 -11.22 -1.58
CA ASP A 275 -20.47 -11.28 -2.65
C ASP A 275 -19.05 -11.20 -2.06
N SER A 276 -18.92 -10.71 -0.85
CA SER A 276 -17.67 -10.63 -0.11
C SER A 276 -17.91 -10.52 1.41
N TYR A 277 -16.98 -10.99 2.20
CA TYR A 277 -17.04 -10.86 3.66
C TYR A 277 -15.63 -10.84 4.28
N ILE A 278 -15.57 -10.38 5.54
CA ILE A 278 -14.33 -10.29 6.31
C ILE A 278 -14.50 -11.08 7.60
N THR A 279 -13.50 -11.89 7.93
CA THR A 279 -13.43 -12.58 9.23
C THR A 279 -12.09 -12.30 9.89
N ASN A 280 -12.07 -12.39 11.21
CA ASN A 280 -10.83 -12.40 11.99
C ASN A 280 -10.84 -13.62 12.90
N ASN A 281 -9.84 -14.48 12.75
CA ASN A 281 -9.77 -15.76 13.48
C ASN A 281 -11.06 -16.60 13.38
N GLY A 282 -11.70 -16.62 12.19
CA GLY A 282 -12.93 -17.34 11.91
C GLY A 282 -14.20 -16.71 12.46
N LYS A 283 -14.13 -15.51 13.05
CA LYS A 283 -15.30 -14.76 13.52
C LYS A 283 -15.66 -13.66 12.53
N LYS A 284 -16.97 -13.47 12.28
CA LYS A 284 -17.42 -12.32 11.49
C LYS A 284 -17.02 -11.02 12.15
N CYS A 285 -16.63 -10.04 11.36
CA CYS A 285 -16.20 -8.75 11.87
C CYS A 285 -16.51 -7.60 10.90
N LEU A 286 -16.54 -6.38 11.46
CA LEU A 286 -16.41 -5.14 10.72
C LEU A 286 -14.96 -4.66 10.82
N LEU A 287 -14.44 -4.10 9.76
CA LEU A 287 -13.09 -3.57 9.69
C LEU A 287 -13.14 -2.04 9.61
N LEU A 288 -12.51 -1.38 10.57
CA LEU A 288 -12.25 0.04 10.57
C LEU A 288 -10.82 0.31 10.07
N SER A 289 -10.71 0.99 8.95
CA SER A 289 -9.46 1.52 8.41
C SER A 289 -9.32 2.98 8.83
N ILE A 290 -8.18 3.34 9.43
CA ILE A 290 -7.88 4.70 9.89
C ILE A 290 -6.66 5.21 9.15
N GLU A 291 -6.80 6.35 8.49
CA GLU A 291 -5.72 7.04 7.78
C GLU A 291 -5.28 8.28 8.56
N MET A 292 -3.98 8.56 8.53
CA MET A 292 -3.41 9.72 9.19
C MET A 292 -3.51 10.97 8.31
N LYS A 293 -3.71 12.12 8.95
CA LYS A 293 -3.63 13.42 8.29
C LYS A 293 -2.17 13.75 7.93
N LYS A 294 -1.94 14.19 6.71
CA LYS A 294 -0.60 14.57 6.24
C LYS A 294 0.08 15.54 7.22
N GLY A 295 1.36 15.32 7.47
CA GLY A 295 2.18 16.17 8.33
C GLY A 295 1.96 15.98 9.84
N LYS A 296 1.30 14.92 10.27
CA LYS A 296 1.13 14.55 11.69
C LYS A 296 2.14 13.47 12.09
N ASN A 297 2.25 13.24 13.40
CA ASN A 297 3.10 12.18 13.96
C ASN A 297 2.26 10.92 14.15
N ILE A 298 2.63 9.84 13.42
CA ILE A 298 1.88 8.58 13.43
C ILE A 298 1.94 7.88 14.79
N VAL A 299 3.08 7.97 15.50
CA VAL A 299 3.26 7.33 16.81
C VAL A 299 2.34 7.98 17.85
N GLN A 300 2.29 9.33 17.90
CA GLN A 300 1.39 10.04 18.80
C GLN A 300 -0.08 9.75 18.47
N MET A 301 -0.43 9.70 17.19
CA MET A 301 -1.79 9.34 16.78
C MET A 301 -2.18 7.95 17.26
N GLY A 302 -1.28 6.96 17.10
CA GLY A 302 -1.53 5.61 17.56
C GLY A 302 -1.71 5.51 19.07
N GLU A 303 -0.90 6.22 19.87
CA GLU A 303 -1.06 6.29 21.32
C GLU A 303 -2.42 6.86 21.73
N GLU A 304 -2.88 7.94 21.04
CA GLU A 304 -4.20 8.54 21.31
C GLU A 304 -5.33 7.58 20.93
N ILE A 305 -5.21 6.89 19.79
CA ILE A 305 -6.20 5.90 19.33
C ILE A 305 -6.24 4.72 20.29
N ASN A 306 -5.10 4.12 20.63
CA ASN A 306 -5.02 2.96 21.50
C ASN A 306 -5.55 3.27 22.90
N ARG A 307 -5.31 4.49 23.43
CA ARG A 307 -5.93 4.95 24.67
C ARG A 307 -7.45 5.06 24.53
N THR A 308 -7.95 5.64 23.45
CA THR A 308 -9.39 5.79 23.22
C THR A 308 -10.08 4.42 23.09
N ILE A 309 -9.44 3.46 22.44
CA ILE A 309 -9.92 2.07 22.32
C ILE A 309 -9.97 1.42 23.70
N ALA A 310 -8.91 1.54 24.50
CA ALA A 310 -8.86 0.99 25.85
C ALA A 310 -9.94 1.58 26.77
N GLU A 311 -10.28 2.87 26.61
CA GLU A 311 -11.39 3.52 27.33
C GLU A 311 -12.76 3.10 26.79
N PHE A 312 -12.86 2.73 25.52
CA PHE A 312 -14.11 2.31 24.88
C PHE A 312 -14.44 0.84 25.11
N GLN A 313 -13.45 -0.05 25.09
CA GLN A 313 -13.61 -1.49 25.24
C GLN A 313 -14.51 -1.93 26.42
N PRO A 314 -14.41 -1.35 27.62
CA PRO A 314 -15.28 -1.71 28.73
C PRO A 314 -16.76 -1.31 28.53
N SER A 315 -17.08 -0.44 27.56
CA SER A 315 -18.46 -0.05 27.26
C SER A 315 -19.15 -0.99 26.27
N LEU A 316 -18.38 -1.92 25.65
CA LEU A 316 -18.91 -2.94 24.77
C LEU A 316 -19.45 -4.15 25.53
N PRO A 317 -20.43 -4.87 24.97
CA PRO A 317 -20.83 -6.17 25.48
C PRO A 317 -19.64 -7.15 25.54
N SER A 318 -19.70 -8.12 26.43
CA SER A 318 -18.60 -9.09 26.66
C SER A 318 -18.31 -10.02 25.46
N ASP A 319 -19.24 -10.13 24.53
CA ASP A 319 -19.15 -10.92 23.29
C ASP A 319 -18.62 -10.12 22.09
N VAL A 320 -18.42 -8.80 22.24
CA VAL A 320 -17.86 -7.92 21.23
C VAL A 320 -16.42 -7.57 21.57
N ASN A 321 -15.48 -7.91 20.68
CA ASN A 321 -14.07 -7.64 20.87
C ASN A 321 -13.55 -6.69 19.79
N LEU A 322 -12.65 -5.80 20.19
CA LEU A 322 -11.84 -5.01 19.28
C LEU A 322 -10.46 -5.66 19.17
N PHE A 323 -10.00 -5.85 17.94
CA PHE A 323 -8.67 -6.39 17.67
C PHE A 323 -7.96 -5.54 16.60
N CYS A 324 -6.74 -5.10 16.90
CA CYS A 324 -5.93 -4.37 15.92
C CYS A 324 -5.12 -5.37 15.09
N ILE A 325 -5.48 -5.54 13.80
CA ILE A 325 -4.78 -6.46 12.90
C ILE A 325 -3.53 -5.82 12.27
N THR A 326 -3.47 -4.50 12.19
CA THR A 326 -2.29 -3.76 11.73
C THR A 326 -2.22 -2.45 12.48
N ASP A 327 -1.09 -2.19 13.14
CA ASP A 327 -0.77 -0.94 13.81
C ASP A 327 0.57 -0.39 13.26
N GLN A 328 0.47 0.49 12.26
CA GLN A 328 1.64 1.13 11.69
C GLN A 328 2.33 2.07 12.68
N SER A 329 1.57 2.61 13.65
CA SER A 329 2.14 3.51 14.66
C SER A 329 3.11 2.77 15.59
N GLN A 330 2.77 1.53 15.96
CA GLN A 330 3.63 0.67 16.75
C GLN A 330 4.86 0.24 15.94
N VAL A 331 4.68 -0.18 14.69
CA VAL A 331 5.80 -0.56 13.81
C VAL A 331 6.79 0.57 13.64
N VAL A 332 6.30 1.81 13.45
CA VAL A 332 7.16 3.00 13.34
C VAL A 332 7.84 3.30 14.67
N GLY A 333 7.12 3.22 15.77
CA GLY A 333 7.68 3.40 17.12
C GLY A 333 8.83 2.44 17.38
N ASP A 334 8.58 1.13 17.21
CA ASP A 334 9.56 0.06 17.42
C ASP A 334 10.78 0.22 16.48
N SER A 335 10.56 0.59 15.21
CA SER A 335 11.65 0.84 14.27
C SER A 335 12.53 2.01 14.71
N VAL A 336 11.93 3.13 15.10
CA VAL A 336 12.68 4.30 15.58
C VAL A 336 13.43 3.99 16.87
N ASP A 337 12.84 3.27 17.80
CA ASP A 337 13.47 2.89 19.06
C ASP A 337 14.64 1.90 18.84
N ASN A 338 14.49 0.93 17.95
CA ASN A 338 15.57 0.03 17.55
C ASN A 338 16.74 0.80 16.91
N PHE A 339 16.46 1.72 15.98
CA PHE A 339 17.49 2.54 15.37
C PHE A 339 18.18 3.48 16.38
N LEU A 340 17.44 4.05 17.31
CA LEU A 340 18.03 4.86 18.39
C LEU A 340 18.93 4.02 19.31
N HIS A 341 18.53 2.79 19.57
CA HIS A 341 19.37 1.84 20.31
C HIS A 341 20.67 1.51 19.53
N GLU A 342 20.57 1.19 18.25
CA GLU A 342 21.72 0.95 17.38
C GLU A 342 22.64 2.17 17.28
N LEU A 343 22.08 3.37 17.15
CA LEU A 343 22.82 4.62 17.19
C LEU A 343 23.59 4.79 18.51
N LEU A 344 22.97 4.48 19.64
CA LEU A 344 23.60 4.54 20.95
C LEU A 344 24.76 3.53 21.06
N VAL A 345 24.53 2.29 20.61
CA VAL A 345 25.57 1.24 20.57
C VAL A 345 26.74 1.69 19.68
N ALA A 346 26.45 2.24 18.50
CA ALA A 346 27.48 2.75 17.58
C ALA A 346 28.26 3.91 18.21
N ILE A 347 27.61 4.85 18.88
CA ILE A 347 28.28 5.94 19.61
C ILE A 347 29.24 5.38 20.69
N ILE A 348 28.74 4.42 21.49
CA ILE A 348 29.57 3.79 22.56
C ILE A 348 30.74 3.05 21.93
N ALA A 349 30.56 2.31 20.84
CA ALA A 349 31.60 1.60 20.15
C ALA A 349 32.70 2.56 19.63
N VAL A 350 32.30 3.67 19.01
CA VAL A 350 33.25 4.70 18.53
C VAL A 350 33.99 5.34 19.71
N ILE A 351 33.32 5.64 20.81
CA ILE A 351 33.94 6.19 22.03
C ILE A 351 34.99 5.20 22.59
N ILE A 352 34.67 3.91 22.66
CA ILE A 352 35.59 2.86 23.12
C ILE A 352 36.83 2.79 22.23
N VAL A 353 36.64 2.78 20.89
CA VAL A 353 37.77 2.76 19.95
C VAL A 353 38.67 3.99 20.11
N VAL A 354 38.05 5.16 20.20
CA VAL A 354 38.80 6.42 20.42
C VAL A 354 39.56 6.40 21.75
N MET A 355 38.96 5.85 22.81
CA MET A 355 39.61 5.72 24.12
C MET A 355 40.76 4.69 24.14
N LEU A 356 40.66 3.65 23.31
CA LEU A 356 41.74 2.67 23.14
C LEU A 356 42.94 3.23 22.37
N LEU A 357 42.69 4.10 21.41
CA LEU A 357 43.70 4.64 20.50
C LEU A 357 44.36 5.94 21.04
N LEU A 358 43.64 6.76 21.79
CA LEU A 358 44.10 8.07 22.25
C LEU A 358 44.20 8.12 23.78
N PRO A 359 45.08 8.98 24.32
CA PRO A 359 45.17 9.23 25.76
C PRO A 359 43.80 9.71 26.31
N MET A 360 43.37 9.21 27.46
CA MET A 360 42.07 9.40 28.07
C MET A 360 41.53 10.85 28.01
N ARG A 361 42.37 11.85 28.22
CA ARG A 361 41.95 13.27 28.18
C ARG A 361 41.67 13.76 26.79
N VAL A 362 42.42 13.29 25.81
CA VAL A 362 42.24 13.58 24.39
C VAL A 362 41.00 12.87 23.88
N ALA A 363 40.88 11.60 24.22
CA ALA A 363 39.73 10.78 23.88
C ALA A 363 38.39 11.35 24.40
N LEU A 364 38.37 11.86 25.64
CA LEU A 364 37.20 12.48 26.23
C LEU A 364 36.76 13.75 25.47
N VAL A 365 37.67 14.57 24.99
CA VAL A 365 37.33 15.76 24.20
C VAL A 365 36.76 15.34 22.85
N ALA A 366 37.44 14.42 22.14
CA ALA A 366 36.94 13.93 20.84
C ALA A 366 35.61 13.22 20.96
N ALA A 367 35.45 12.35 21.96
CA ALA A 367 34.20 11.59 22.17
C ALA A 367 32.99 12.49 22.53
N SER A 368 33.25 13.58 23.27
CA SER A 368 32.16 14.52 23.66
C SER A 368 31.58 15.29 22.48
N THR A 369 32.28 15.42 21.36
CA THR A 369 31.81 16.10 20.16
C THR A 369 30.70 15.31 19.46
N ILE A 370 30.68 13.97 19.61
CA ILE A 370 29.68 13.11 18.97
C ILE A 370 28.26 13.42 19.45
N PRO A 371 27.91 13.25 20.73
CA PRO A 371 26.56 13.52 21.20
C PRO A 371 26.16 15.00 21.03
N ILE A 372 27.08 15.93 21.18
CA ILE A 372 26.82 17.36 20.96
C ILE A 372 26.39 17.59 19.51
N THR A 373 27.13 17.06 18.54
CA THR A 373 26.80 17.20 17.11
C THR A 373 25.48 16.55 16.77
N ILE A 374 25.21 15.35 17.30
CA ILE A 374 23.96 14.62 17.01
C ILE A 374 22.75 15.39 17.54
N PHE A 375 22.77 15.83 18.81
CA PHE A 375 21.62 16.56 19.36
C PHE A 375 21.38 17.90 18.66
N ILE A 376 22.43 18.63 18.29
CA ILE A 376 22.29 19.87 17.51
C ILE A 376 21.71 19.55 16.14
N SER A 377 22.16 18.47 15.49
CA SER A 377 21.64 18.05 14.18
C SER A 377 20.17 17.64 14.25
N LEU A 378 19.74 16.91 15.28
CA LEU A 378 18.33 16.58 15.51
C LEU A 378 17.48 17.83 15.72
N GLY A 379 18.00 18.83 16.46
CA GLY A 379 17.32 20.12 16.58
C GLY A 379 17.16 20.85 15.26
N LEU A 380 18.18 20.80 14.38
CA LEU A 380 18.09 21.37 13.05
C LEU A 380 17.16 20.56 12.13
N PHE A 381 17.14 19.23 12.22
CA PHE A 381 16.17 18.42 11.49
C PHE A 381 14.74 18.86 11.82
N HIS A 382 14.43 19.03 13.10
CA HIS A 382 13.12 19.57 13.51
C HIS A 382 12.85 20.97 12.96
N ALA A 383 13.84 21.87 13.02
CA ALA A 383 13.69 23.25 12.53
C ALA A 383 13.50 23.33 11.01
N PHE A 384 14.08 22.41 10.23
CA PHE A 384 13.92 22.31 8.77
C PHE A 384 12.84 21.33 8.33
N ASP A 385 12.02 20.84 9.27
CA ASP A 385 10.91 19.93 9.00
C ASP A 385 11.35 18.60 8.36
N ILE A 386 12.55 18.14 8.65
CA ILE A 386 13.07 16.83 8.24
C ILE A 386 12.56 15.78 9.23
N GLU A 387 11.88 14.77 8.71
CA GLU A 387 11.30 13.69 9.51
C GLU A 387 12.37 12.74 10.06
N LEU A 388 12.08 12.16 11.22
CA LEU A 388 12.86 11.09 11.79
C LEU A 388 12.35 9.75 11.21
N ASN A 389 13.10 9.20 10.28
CA ASN A 389 12.80 7.94 9.62
C ASN A 389 14.07 7.08 9.46
N THR A 390 13.93 5.85 9.01
CA THR A 390 15.05 4.92 8.83
C THR A 390 16.17 5.49 7.97
N VAL A 391 15.85 6.29 6.95
CA VAL A 391 16.82 6.89 6.03
C VAL A 391 17.62 8.01 6.71
N THR A 392 16.97 8.89 7.47
CA THR A 392 17.65 9.96 8.21
C THR A 392 18.45 9.42 9.38
N LEU A 393 17.97 8.37 10.04
CA LEU A 393 18.71 7.67 11.11
C LEU A 393 19.93 6.93 10.56
N ALA A 394 19.81 6.27 9.40
CA ALA A 394 20.94 5.67 8.70
C ALA A 394 21.99 6.73 8.33
N ALA A 395 21.57 7.92 7.88
CA ALA A 395 22.46 9.04 7.62
C ALA A 395 23.25 9.47 8.87
N LEU A 396 22.58 9.49 10.04
CA LEU A 396 23.26 9.76 11.33
C LEU A 396 24.30 8.70 11.67
N ILE A 397 23.98 7.41 11.50
CA ILE A 397 24.91 6.30 11.77
C ILE A 397 26.13 6.36 10.83
N VAL A 398 25.90 6.56 9.54
CA VAL A 398 26.97 6.67 8.52
C VAL A 398 27.90 7.84 8.82
N THR A 399 27.36 8.96 9.30
CA THR A 399 28.17 10.16 9.60
C THR A 399 28.94 10.09 10.91
N LEU A 400 28.69 9.10 11.80
CA LEU A 400 29.36 9.00 13.10
C LEU A 400 30.89 9.01 12.99
N GLY A 401 31.43 8.21 12.05
CA GLY A 401 32.87 8.17 11.79
C GLY A 401 33.43 9.53 11.33
N MET A 402 32.69 10.17 10.41
CA MET A 402 33.09 11.46 9.84
C MET A 402 32.95 12.63 10.82
N ILE A 403 32.06 12.54 11.82
CA ILE A 403 31.91 13.55 12.88
C ILE A 403 33.21 13.66 13.71
N VAL A 404 33.81 12.52 14.04
CA VAL A 404 34.96 12.45 14.90
C VAL A 404 36.23 12.93 14.18
N ASP A 405 36.34 12.66 12.89
CA ASP A 405 37.54 12.99 12.08
C ASP A 405 37.88 14.48 12.15
N ASN A 406 36.89 15.35 11.97
CA ASN A 406 37.10 16.80 12.05
C ASN A 406 37.70 17.24 13.39
N SER A 407 37.27 16.64 14.47
CA SER A 407 37.72 16.94 15.83
C SER A 407 39.13 16.39 16.11
N ILE A 408 39.40 15.15 15.64
CA ILE A 408 40.70 14.49 15.83
C ILE A 408 41.83 15.28 15.15
N VAL A 409 41.60 15.74 13.89
CA VAL A 409 42.62 16.52 13.17
C VAL A 409 43.02 17.81 13.91
N ILE A 410 42.02 18.51 14.47
CA ILE A 410 42.30 19.74 15.25
C ILE A 410 43.03 19.42 16.56
N ILE A 411 42.62 18.34 17.25
CA ILE A 411 43.22 17.95 18.51
C ILE A 411 44.67 17.46 18.29
N ASP A 412 44.94 16.69 17.24
CA ASP A 412 46.27 16.19 16.91
C ASP A 412 47.25 17.36 16.63
N SER A 413 46.82 18.29 15.79
CA SER A 413 47.56 19.53 15.54
C SER A 413 47.79 20.35 16.81
N TYR A 414 46.83 20.39 17.71
CA TYR A 414 47.04 21.06 19.02
C TYR A 414 48.11 20.38 19.84
N LEU A 415 48.16 19.06 19.90
CA LEU A 415 49.15 18.28 20.64
C LEU A 415 50.54 18.46 20.05
N GLU A 416 50.68 18.46 18.73
CA GLU A 416 51.93 18.74 18.01
C GLU A 416 52.47 20.12 18.38
N LYS A 417 51.62 21.17 18.26
CA LYS A 417 52.06 22.55 18.61
C LYS A 417 52.38 22.73 20.09
N LEU A 418 51.70 22.01 20.97
CA LEU A 418 52.00 22.00 22.38
C LEU A 418 53.33 21.30 22.65
N GLY A 419 53.70 20.28 21.87
CA GLY A 419 55.01 19.63 21.90
C GLY A 419 56.15 20.54 21.41
N GLU A 420 55.87 21.42 20.47
CA GLU A 420 56.79 22.47 19.97
C GLU A 420 56.98 23.61 20.97
N GLY A 421 56.28 23.59 22.12
CA GLY A 421 56.45 24.62 23.18
C GLY A 421 55.55 25.85 22.98
N VAL A 422 54.62 25.83 22.06
CA VAL A 422 53.68 26.94 21.86
C VAL A 422 52.69 27.01 23.03
N SER A 423 52.36 28.24 23.49
CA SER A 423 51.44 28.39 24.61
C SER A 423 50.04 27.81 24.27
N ARG A 424 49.37 27.20 25.25
CA ARG A 424 48.07 26.53 25.09
C ARG A 424 47.03 27.37 24.38
N TRP A 425 47.00 28.68 24.65
CA TRP A 425 46.04 29.61 24.01
C TRP A 425 46.34 29.75 22.51
N HIS A 426 47.57 30.01 22.16
CA HIS A 426 47.97 30.16 20.77
C HIS A 426 47.94 28.84 20.02
N ALA A 427 48.30 27.73 20.65
CA ALA A 427 48.24 26.42 20.08
C ALA A 427 46.76 26.03 19.71
N SER A 428 45.80 26.34 20.59
CA SER A 428 44.39 26.07 20.34
C SER A 428 43.81 26.87 19.16
N ILE A 429 44.21 28.15 19.03
CA ILE A 429 43.74 29.00 17.92
C ILE A 429 44.42 28.58 16.61
N GLN A 430 45.72 28.34 16.64
CA GLN A 430 46.50 27.98 15.45
C GLN A 430 46.10 26.61 14.89
N SER A 431 45.83 25.60 15.71
CA SER A 431 45.42 24.27 15.29
C SER A 431 44.11 24.32 14.49
N ALA A 432 43.10 24.97 15.00
CA ALA A 432 41.82 25.08 14.31
C ALA A 432 41.91 25.98 13.07
N THR A 433 42.66 27.10 13.14
CA THR A 433 42.74 28.04 12.00
C THR A 433 43.56 27.44 10.84
N HIS A 434 44.61 26.69 11.14
CA HIS A 434 45.47 26.07 10.12
C HIS A 434 44.72 25.05 9.28
N PHE A 435 43.99 24.17 9.93
CA PHE A 435 43.28 23.09 9.26
C PHE A 435 41.86 23.44 8.81
N PHE A 436 41.31 24.59 9.19
CA PHE A 436 39.93 24.98 8.86
C PHE A 436 39.62 24.87 7.37
N LYS A 437 40.52 25.39 6.50
CA LYS A 437 40.30 25.33 5.03
C LYS A 437 40.31 23.89 4.53
N SER A 438 41.20 23.04 5.01
CA SER A 438 41.28 21.62 4.60
C SER A 438 40.05 20.84 5.05
N ILE A 439 39.65 21.01 6.32
CA ILE A 439 38.45 20.34 6.88
C ILE A 439 37.20 20.82 6.20
N PHE A 440 37.03 22.14 5.95
CA PHE A 440 35.93 22.71 5.23
C PHE A 440 35.81 22.13 3.80
N SER A 441 36.93 22.12 3.06
CA SER A 441 36.96 21.56 1.70
C SER A 441 36.63 20.07 1.68
N ALA A 442 37.15 19.29 2.63
CA ALA A 442 36.84 17.88 2.77
C ALA A 442 35.35 17.63 3.11
N THR A 443 34.81 18.39 4.05
CA THR A 443 33.42 18.32 4.45
C THR A 443 32.48 18.64 3.28
N CYS A 444 32.78 19.71 2.52
CA CYS A 444 32.03 20.06 1.31
C CYS A 444 32.15 18.97 0.23
N ALA A 445 33.34 18.41 0.01
CA ALA A 445 33.56 17.35 -0.97
C ALA A 445 32.73 16.10 -0.63
N ILE A 446 32.74 15.68 0.64
CA ILE A 446 31.95 14.54 1.12
C ILE A 446 30.45 14.84 0.96
N SER A 447 30.00 16.00 1.42
CA SER A 447 28.60 16.40 1.30
C SER A 447 28.12 16.37 -0.15
N ILE A 448 28.85 16.97 -1.07
CA ILE A 448 28.51 17.05 -2.50
C ILE A 448 28.44 15.65 -3.14
N THR A 449 29.24 14.71 -2.69
CA THR A 449 29.28 13.32 -3.23
C THR A 449 27.91 12.61 -3.13
N PHE A 450 27.06 12.98 -2.18
CA PHE A 450 25.73 12.37 -2.00
C PHE A 450 24.63 13.01 -2.84
N PHE A 451 24.80 14.23 -3.37
CA PHE A 451 23.79 14.92 -4.17
C PHE A 451 23.51 14.32 -5.56
N PRO A 452 24.43 13.65 -6.25
CA PRO A 452 24.14 12.99 -7.51
C PRO A 452 22.94 12.02 -7.45
N PHE A 453 22.66 11.40 -6.29
CA PHE A 453 21.49 10.55 -6.11
C PHE A 453 20.17 11.31 -6.43
N LEU A 454 20.06 12.59 -6.07
CA LEU A 454 18.87 13.40 -6.34
C LEU A 454 18.69 13.75 -7.81
N ILE A 455 19.78 13.72 -8.60
CA ILE A 455 19.76 14.08 -10.02
C ILE A 455 19.55 12.83 -10.89
N THR A 456 20.11 11.70 -10.46
CA THR A 456 20.11 10.46 -11.25
C THR A 456 18.90 9.58 -11.00
N THR A 457 18.20 9.75 -9.87
CA THR A 457 17.00 8.96 -9.51
C THR A 457 15.73 9.77 -9.80
N THR A 458 14.66 9.07 -10.17
CA THR A 458 13.33 9.66 -10.42
C THR A 458 12.25 8.85 -9.71
N GLY A 459 11.08 9.48 -9.52
CA GLY A 459 9.91 8.82 -8.95
C GLY A 459 10.10 8.45 -7.48
N GLN A 460 9.65 7.28 -7.09
CA GLN A 460 9.65 6.82 -5.70
C GLN A 460 11.03 6.67 -5.09
N ILE A 461 12.03 6.22 -5.88
CA ILE A 461 13.42 6.10 -5.40
C ILE A 461 13.97 7.48 -5.03
N GLN A 462 13.63 8.51 -5.81
CA GLN A 462 13.99 9.88 -5.49
C GLN A 462 13.29 10.35 -4.20
N ASP A 463 11.98 10.13 -4.08
CA ASP A 463 11.22 10.47 -2.87
C ASP A 463 11.82 9.76 -1.63
N PHE A 464 12.23 8.50 -1.77
CA PHE A 464 12.88 7.73 -0.71
C PHE A 464 14.25 8.30 -0.29
N LEU A 465 15.06 8.74 -1.24
CA LEU A 465 16.44 9.17 -0.97
C LEU A 465 16.58 10.67 -0.72
N VAL A 466 15.53 11.49 -0.91
CA VAL A 466 15.62 12.96 -0.87
C VAL A 466 16.14 13.49 0.46
N SER A 467 15.77 12.89 1.58
CA SER A 467 16.18 13.32 2.92
C SER A 467 17.62 12.96 3.26
N PHE A 468 18.21 11.92 2.61
CA PHE A 468 19.52 11.38 2.94
C PHE A 468 20.70 12.36 2.72
N PRO A 469 20.88 12.99 1.52
CA PRO A 469 21.95 13.96 1.31
C PRO A 469 21.81 15.20 2.18
N TRP A 470 20.58 15.67 2.42
CA TRP A 470 20.35 16.82 3.29
C TRP A 470 20.68 16.51 4.75
N ALA A 471 20.29 15.34 5.25
CA ALA A 471 20.63 14.91 6.60
C ALA A 471 22.15 14.84 6.81
N ILE A 472 22.88 14.17 5.89
CA ILE A 472 24.35 14.10 5.94
C ILE A 472 24.97 15.49 5.91
N SER A 473 24.49 16.37 5.02
CA SER A 473 25.06 17.73 4.87
C SER A 473 24.88 18.57 6.12
N ILE A 474 23.71 18.47 6.77
CA ILE A 474 23.43 19.18 8.02
C ILE A 474 24.35 18.65 9.13
N VAL A 475 24.44 17.33 9.29
CA VAL A 475 25.29 16.70 10.33
C VAL A 475 26.76 17.07 10.16
N LEU A 476 27.27 16.98 8.94
CA LEU A 476 28.66 17.33 8.63
C LEU A 476 28.93 18.83 8.82
N GLY A 477 27.98 19.69 8.44
CA GLY A 477 28.06 21.14 8.67
C GLY A 477 28.09 21.49 10.15
N VAL A 478 27.24 20.83 10.96
CA VAL A 478 27.26 20.97 12.44
C VAL A 478 28.58 20.47 13.01
N SER A 479 29.07 19.29 12.58
CA SER A 479 30.36 18.73 13.00
C SER A 479 31.51 19.71 12.74
N LEU A 480 31.54 20.31 11.57
CA LEU A 480 32.56 21.33 11.21
C LEU A 480 32.49 22.54 12.15
N LEU A 481 31.27 23.03 12.45
CA LEU A 481 31.11 24.18 13.36
C LEU A 481 31.51 23.82 14.79
N VAL A 482 31.15 22.66 15.28
CA VAL A 482 31.55 22.15 16.61
C VAL A 482 33.05 21.99 16.67
N ALA A 483 33.68 21.38 15.66
CA ALA A 483 35.12 21.21 15.57
C ALA A 483 35.87 22.55 15.54
N ALA A 484 35.38 23.53 14.79
CA ALA A 484 36.05 24.85 14.65
C ALA A 484 35.83 25.77 15.85
N LEU A 485 34.67 25.74 16.51
CA LEU A 485 34.32 26.71 17.54
C LEU A 485 34.39 26.16 18.97
N LEU A 486 34.02 24.90 19.18
CA LEU A 486 33.93 24.30 20.51
C LEU A 486 35.18 23.52 20.90
N VAL A 487 35.73 22.71 19.97
CA VAL A 487 36.92 21.87 20.25
C VAL A 487 38.12 22.67 20.70
N PRO A 488 38.50 23.85 20.07
CA PRO A 488 39.63 24.68 20.55
C PRO A 488 39.50 25.10 22.02
N PHE A 489 38.30 25.37 22.45
CA PHE A 489 38.05 25.70 23.86
C PHE A 489 38.17 24.46 24.75
N MET A 490 37.59 23.32 24.37
CA MET A 490 37.65 22.09 25.16
C MET A 490 39.10 21.59 25.32
N GLN A 491 39.88 21.57 24.25
CA GLN A 491 41.26 21.15 24.30
C GLN A 491 42.13 22.09 25.16
N PHE A 492 41.91 23.41 25.11
CA PHE A 492 42.59 24.37 25.97
C PHE A 492 42.34 24.11 27.47
N TYR A 493 41.10 23.72 27.83
CA TYR A 493 40.70 23.51 29.21
C TYR A 493 41.11 22.14 29.76
N PHE A 494 40.90 21.07 28.99
CA PHE A 494 41.07 19.69 29.43
C PHE A 494 42.44 19.12 29.14
N ILE A 495 43.14 19.55 28.07
CA ILE A 495 44.45 19.02 27.67
C ILE A 495 45.53 20.02 28.04
N ARG A 496 46.18 19.77 29.16
CA ARG A 496 47.14 20.71 29.77
C ARG A 496 48.62 20.38 29.50
N LYS A 497 48.93 19.15 29.11
CA LYS A 497 50.28 18.67 28.89
C LYS A 497 50.44 18.10 27.48
N PRO A 498 51.62 18.29 26.82
CA PRO A 498 51.89 17.60 25.58
C PRO A 498 51.94 16.08 25.81
N MET A 499 51.85 15.31 24.72
CA MET A 499 52.07 13.87 24.79
C MET A 499 53.50 13.56 25.11
N GLU A 500 53.80 13.45 26.39
CA GLU A 500 55.11 12.90 26.83
C GLU A 500 55.13 11.41 26.51
N SER A 501 56.17 10.95 25.84
CA SER A 501 56.49 9.52 25.76
C SER A 501 56.50 8.97 27.18
N ALA A 502 55.48 8.12 27.52
CA ALA A 502 55.31 7.59 28.87
C ALA A 502 56.51 6.70 29.21
N THR A 503 57.60 7.32 29.67
CA THR A 503 58.70 6.65 30.30
C THR A 503 58.38 6.48 31.78
N ASN A 504 58.42 5.25 32.23
CA ASN A 504 58.24 4.93 33.65
C ASN A 504 59.45 5.47 34.43
N LYS A 505 59.32 5.75 35.77
CA LYS A 505 60.41 6.18 36.69
C LYS A 505 61.66 5.29 36.60
N ASN A 506 61.57 4.13 35.95
CA ASN A 506 62.67 3.18 35.71
C ASN A 506 63.19 3.17 34.25
N GLY A 507 62.93 4.20 33.43
CA GLY A 507 63.48 4.30 32.07
C GLY A 507 62.95 3.31 31.02
N LYS A 508 61.99 2.48 31.35
CA LYS A 508 61.29 1.56 30.38
C LYS A 508 60.08 2.23 29.76
N LYS A 509 60.02 2.30 28.43
CA LYS A 509 58.82 2.74 27.68
C LYS A 509 57.66 1.84 28.02
N LYS A 510 56.54 2.41 28.46
CA LYS A 510 55.30 1.68 28.58
C LYS A 510 54.87 1.17 27.20
N PHE A 511 54.44 -0.10 27.13
CA PHE A 511 53.87 -0.67 25.91
C PHE A 511 52.63 0.13 25.52
N SER A 512 52.70 0.77 24.37
CA SER A 512 51.52 1.42 23.74
C SER A 512 51.14 0.56 22.56
N PHE A 513 49.83 0.27 22.45
CA PHE A 513 49.28 -0.45 21.30
C PHE A 513 49.57 0.29 20.00
N LEU A 514 49.47 1.61 20.02
CA LEU A 514 49.80 2.47 18.88
C LEU A 514 51.25 2.35 18.43
N ASP A 515 52.21 2.30 19.37
CA ASP A 515 53.65 2.14 19.03
C ASP A 515 53.92 0.79 18.36
N ALA A 516 53.21 -0.26 18.82
CA ALA A 516 53.30 -1.58 18.21
C ALA A 516 52.71 -1.57 16.79
N LEU A 517 51.51 -0.96 16.61
CA LEU A 517 50.84 -0.83 15.33
C LEU A 517 51.69 -0.01 14.35
N GLN A 518 52.27 1.11 14.81
CA GLN A 518 53.17 1.97 14.01
C GLN A 518 54.44 1.24 13.58
N LYS A 519 54.99 0.43 14.45
CA LYS A 519 56.16 -0.40 14.12
C LYS A 519 55.84 -1.42 13.03
N TYR A 520 54.66 -2.08 13.10
CA TYR A 520 54.19 -2.98 12.06
C TYR A 520 53.92 -2.26 10.75
N TYR A 521 53.25 -1.11 10.81
CA TYR A 521 52.97 -0.27 9.66
C TYR A 521 54.26 0.19 8.96
N ASN A 522 55.22 0.73 9.71
CA ASN A 522 56.50 1.14 9.15
C ASN A 522 57.22 -0.03 8.48
N LYS A 523 57.24 -1.22 9.10
CA LYS A 523 57.82 -2.42 8.50
C LYS A 523 57.13 -2.85 7.20
N LEU A 524 55.79 -2.74 7.16
CA LEU A 524 55.02 -3.01 5.95
C LEU A 524 55.28 -1.97 4.87
N LEU A 525 55.37 -0.71 5.26
CA LEU A 525 55.69 0.40 4.37
C LEU A 525 57.08 0.25 3.73
N ASP A 526 58.07 -0.09 4.53
CA ASP A 526 59.44 -0.37 4.08
C ASP A 526 59.45 -1.54 3.07
N LEU A 527 58.66 -2.59 3.31
CA LEU A 527 58.50 -3.70 2.37
C LEU A 527 57.87 -3.24 1.05
N CYS A 528 56.85 -2.39 1.12
CA CYS A 528 56.17 -1.83 -0.07
C CYS A 528 57.13 -0.97 -0.90
N PHE A 529 57.97 -0.16 -0.26
CA PHE A 529 58.98 0.64 -0.95
C PHE A 529 60.16 -0.19 -1.48
N THR A 530 60.48 -1.31 -0.86
CA THR A 530 61.50 -2.22 -1.34
C THR A 530 61.10 -2.94 -2.63
N TRP A 531 59.77 -3.25 -2.76
CA TRP A 531 59.22 -3.97 -3.90
C TRP A 531 58.06 -3.19 -4.57
N PRO A 532 58.28 -1.97 -5.14
CA PRO A 532 57.22 -1.08 -5.60
C PRO A 532 56.38 -1.68 -6.75
N ARG A 533 57.00 -2.44 -7.66
CA ARG A 533 56.29 -3.10 -8.75
C ARG A 533 55.34 -4.21 -8.28
N MET A 534 55.74 -4.98 -7.27
CA MET A 534 54.88 -6.00 -6.65
C MET A 534 53.73 -5.36 -5.87
N THR A 535 53.98 -4.29 -5.18
CA THR A 535 52.95 -3.53 -4.44
C THR A 535 51.92 -2.97 -5.37
N MET A 536 52.31 -2.37 -6.50
CA MET A 536 51.37 -1.91 -7.54
C MET A 536 50.61 -3.06 -8.17
N ALA A 537 51.22 -4.21 -8.46
CA ALA A 537 50.56 -5.38 -9.01
C ALA A 537 49.53 -5.97 -8.04
N LEU A 538 49.87 -6.06 -6.74
CA LEU A 538 48.95 -6.51 -5.69
C LEU A 538 47.76 -5.52 -5.52
N GLY A 539 48.02 -4.22 -5.60
CA GLY A 539 46.97 -3.18 -5.58
C GLY A 539 46.02 -3.32 -6.77
N LEU A 540 46.53 -3.51 -7.97
CA LEU A 540 45.72 -3.73 -9.14
C LEU A 540 44.93 -5.06 -9.05
N LEU A 541 45.57 -6.12 -8.59
CA LEU A 541 44.93 -7.42 -8.37
C LEU A 541 43.79 -7.34 -7.36
N SER A 542 43.97 -6.56 -6.27
CA SER A 542 42.90 -6.36 -5.26
C SER A 542 41.70 -5.65 -5.84
N ILE A 543 41.91 -4.67 -6.73
CA ILE A 543 40.79 -3.98 -7.46
C ILE A 543 40.08 -4.98 -8.36
N ILE A 544 40.77 -5.79 -9.14
CA ILE A 544 40.18 -6.80 -10.02
C ILE A 544 39.37 -7.82 -9.20
N ILE A 545 39.93 -8.31 -8.11
CA ILE A 545 39.24 -9.22 -7.20
C ILE A 545 37.98 -8.54 -6.64
N GLY A 546 38.05 -7.27 -6.24
CA GLY A 546 36.94 -6.50 -5.74
C GLY A 546 35.81 -6.39 -6.79
N ILE A 547 36.14 -6.08 -8.03
CA ILE A 547 35.17 -6.01 -9.13
C ILE A 547 34.50 -7.37 -9.38
N VAL A 548 35.28 -8.46 -9.39
CA VAL A 548 34.75 -9.82 -9.58
C VAL A 548 33.85 -10.23 -8.42
N LEU A 549 34.22 -9.92 -7.18
CA LEU A 549 33.41 -10.21 -6.01
C LEU A 549 32.12 -9.37 -6.01
N MET A 550 32.22 -8.08 -6.37
CA MET A 550 31.04 -7.21 -6.50
C MET A 550 30.03 -7.74 -7.53
N GLY A 551 30.51 -8.30 -8.64
CA GLY A 551 29.66 -8.94 -9.65
C GLY A 551 28.98 -10.24 -9.18
N LYS A 552 29.45 -10.84 -8.08
CA LYS A 552 28.86 -12.05 -7.48
C LYS A 552 27.90 -11.74 -6.31
N LEU A 553 27.88 -10.52 -5.83
CA LEU A 553 26.98 -10.12 -4.75
C LEU A 553 25.55 -10.06 -5.27
N PRO A 554 24.59 -10.67 -4.56
CA PRO A 554 23.18 -10.54 -4.91
C PRO A 554 22.74 -9.07 -4.77
N GLN A 555 22.20 -8.51 -5.83
CA GLN A 555 21.73 -7.13 -5.85
C GLN A 555 20.24 -7.08 -5.56
N ARG A 556 19.82 -6.20 -4.65
CA ARG A 556 18.42 -5.88 -4.37
C ARG A 556 18.24 -4.37 -4.38
N LEU A 557 17.18 -3.89 -5.00
CA LEU A 557 16.89 -2.47 -5.06
C LEU A 557 16.31 -1.97 -3.74
N MET A 558 15.34 -2.71 -3.19
CA MET A 558 14.68 -2.39 -1.93
C MET A 558 14.78 -3.57 -0.95
N PRO A 559 14.86 -3.29 0.36
CA PRO A 559 14.91 -4.34 1.37
C PRO A 559 13.54 -5.05 1.51
N ILE A 560 13.57 -6.24 2.11
CA ILE A 560 12.39 -6.93 2.61
C ILE A 560 11.96 -6.21 3.89
N ALA A 561 10.65 -6.10 4.12
CA ALA A 561 10.13 -5.55 5.35
C ALA A 561 10.33 -6.54 6.50
N GLU A 562 11.06 -6.13 7.52
CA GLU A 562 11.24 -6.89 8.76
C GLU A 562 10.00 -6.68 9.64
N ARG A 563 8.98 -7.53 9.44
CA ARG A 563 7.70 -7.44 10.16
C ARG A 563 7.25 -8.79 10.65
N ASN A 564 6.56 -8.78 11.78
CA ASN A 564 5.82 -9.92 12.31
C ASN A 564 4.48 -10.13 11.60
N GLN A 565 4.46 -9.90 10.27
CA GLN A 565 3.26 -9.93 9.46
C GLN A 565 3.60 -10.36 8.02
N PHE A 566 2.73 -11.16 7.40
CA PHE A 566 2.80 -11.50 5.99
C PHE A 566 1.39 -11.60 5.38
N ALA A 567 1.31 -11.61 4.05
CA ALA A 567 0.06 -11.79 3.33
C ALA A 567 -0.01 -13.16 2.66
N VAL A 568 -1.22 -13.69 2.54
CA VAL A 568 -1.52 -14.85 1.69
C VAL A 568 -2.57 -14.42 0.67
N GLU A 569 -2.33 -14.67 -0.59
CA GLU A 569 -3.25 -14.41 -1.69
C GLU A 569 -3.72 -15.76 -2.26
N ILE A 570 -5.03 -15.93 -2.35
CA ILE A 570 -5.67 -17.15 -2.87
C ILE A 570 -6.49 -16.75 -4.09
N SER A 571 -6.18 -17.32 -5.25
CA SER A 571 -6.86 -17.05 -6.50
C SER A 571 -7.41 -18.33 -7.10
N LEU A 572 -8.70 -18.32 -7.44
CA LEU A 572 -9.40 -19.42 -8.08
C LEU A 572 -9.74 -19.05 -9.54
N PRO A 573 -10.14 -20.01 -10.39
CA PRO A 573 -10.60 -19.73 -11.74
C PRO A 573 -11.74 -18.70 -11.79
N THR A 574 -11.77 -17.90 -12.85
CA THR A 574 -12.81 -16.89 -13.05
C THR A 574 -14.20 -17.53 -13.05
N GLY A 575 -15.17 -16.89 -12.38
CA GLY A 575 -16.53 -17.43 -12.24
C GLY A 575 -16.73 -18.36 -11.04
N THR A 576 -15.68 -18.58 -10.22
CA THR A 576 -15.86 -19.32 -8.97
C THR A 576 -16.72 -18.54 -7.98
N ALA A 577 -17.69 -19.22 -7.38
CA ALA A 577 -18.55 -18.64 -6.36
C ALA A 577 -17.79 -18.34 -5.07
N VAL A 578 -18.22 -17.30 -4.36
CA VAL A 578 -17.58 -16.86 -3.12
C VAL A 578 -17.58 -17.93 -2.02
N GLU A 579 -18.61 -18.79 -2.00
CA GLU A 579 -18.73 -19.90 -1.06
C GLU A 579 -17.60 -20.93 -1.25
N LYS A 580 -17.25 -21.23 -2.50
CA LYS A 580 -16.14 -22.16 -2.80
C LYS A 580 -14.80 -21.53 -2.44
N THR A 581 -14.63 -20.25 -2.76
CA THR A 581 -13.45 -19.46 -2.37
C THR A 581 -13.32 -19.45 -0.85
N GLY A 582 -14.43 -19.22 -0.12
CA GLY A 582 -14.49 -19.26 1.32
C GLY A 582 -14.10 -20.62 1.91
N GLN A 583 -14.59 -21.73 1.34
CA GLN A 583 -14.24 -23.08 1.83
C GLN A 583 -12.73 -23.33 1.78
N ILE A 584 -12.05 -22.90 0.71
CA ILE A 584 -10.60 -23.03 0.59
C ILE A 584 -9.89 -22.08 1.55
N ALA A 585 -10.37 -20.85 1.66
CA ALA A 585 -9.85 -19.87 2.60
C ALA A 585 -9.97 -20.35 4.03
N ASP A 586 -11.14 -20.82 4.47
CA ASP A 586 -11.38 -21.34 5.82
C ASP A 586 -10.48 -22.54 6.13
N SER A 587 -10.26 -23.44 5.15
CA SER A 587 -9.38 -24.60 5.31
C SER A 587 -7.93 -24.17 5.59
N LEU A 588 -7.41 -23.22 4.81
CA LEU A 588 -6.05 -22.70 5.00
C LEU A 588 -5.95 -21.83 6.27
N GLU A 589 -6.96 -21.02 6.57
CA GLU A 589 -7.04 -20.23 7.81
C GLU A 589 -6.95 -21.15 9.03
N HIS A 590 -7.69 -22.26 9.03
CA HIS A 590 -7.65 -23.24 10.12
C HIS A 590 -6.25 -23.85 10.30
N ILE A 591 -5.55 -24.16 9.22
CA ILE A 591 -4.17 -24.66 9.27
C ILE A 591 -3.25 -23.62 9.92
N LEU A 592 -3.34 -22.34 9.47
CA LEU A 592 -2.51 -21.26 10.00
C LEU A 592 -2.79 -20.97 11.48
N ARG A 593 -4.03 -20.94 11.88
CA ARG A 593 -4.44 -20.66 13.28
C ARG A 593 -4.00 -21.73 14.28
N ASN A 594 -3.79 -22.97 13.83
CA ASN A 594 -3.31 -24.05 14.69
C ASN A 594 -1.79 -23.98 14.94
N ASP A 595 -1.06 -23.11 14.26
CA ASP A 595 0.37 -22.91 14.49
C ASP A 595 0.60 -21.91 15.64
N PRO A 596 1.34 -22.28 16.70
CA PRO A 596 1.57 -21.41 17.84
C PRO A 596 2.39 -20.14 17.52
N ARG A 597 3.01 -20.08 16.36
CA ARG A 597 3.73 -18.89 15.86
C ARG A 597 2.77 -17.83 15.30
N VAL A 598 1.52 -18.20 15.02
CA VAL A 598 0.49 -17.31 14.46
C VAL A 598 -0.35 -16.70 15.57
N VAL A 599 -0.45 -15.37 15.58
CA VAL A 599 -1.25 -14.61 16.56
C VAL A 599 -2.67 -14.42 16.08
N SER A 600 -2.84 -14.03 14.80
CA SER A 600 -4.16 -13.84 14.20
C SER A 600 -4.10 -14.00 12.69
N VAL A 601 -5.23 -14.37 12.11
CA VAL A 601 -5.47 -14.43 10.67
C VAL A 601 -6.73 -13.62 10.38
N ALA A 602 -6.56 -12.48 9.70
CA ALA A 602 -7.68 -11.72 9.17
C ALA A 602 -7.89 -12.14 7.71
N SER A 603 -9.07 -12.66 7.41
CA SER A 603 -9.45 -13.23 6.11
C SER A 603 -10.42 -12.30 5.38
N PHE A 604 -10.10 -11.97 4.15
CA PHE A 604 -10.87 -11.17 3.22
C PHE A 604 -11.29 -12.07 2.07
N VAL A 605 -12.55 -12.45 2.00
CA VAL A 605 -13.07 -13.35 0.96
C VAL A 605 -13.95 -12.57 0.00
N GLY A 606 -13.70 -12.70 -1.31
CA GLY A 606 -14.38 -11.90 -2.34
C GLY A 606 -13.94 -10.44 -2.40
N CYS A 607 -13.07 -10.00 -1.51
CA CYS A 607 -12.53 -8.63 -1.44
C CYS A 607 -11.04 -8.65 -1.09
N ALA A 608 -10.40 -7.51 -1.23
CA ALA A 608 -9.02 -7.30 -0.80
C ALA A 608 -8.97 -6.40 0.43
N SER A 609 -7.90 -6.52 1.21
CA SER A 609 -7.66 -5.62 2.33
C SER A 609 -7.41 -4.19 1.85
N PRO A 610 -7.74 -3.16 2.65
CA PRO A 610 -7.18 -1.84 2.47
C PRO A 610 -5.64 -1.90 2.44
N ARG A 611 -5.00 -0.87 1.90
CA ARG A 611 -3.52 -0.80 1.88
C ARG A 611 -2.99 -0.71 3.31
N PHE A 612 -2.49 -1.81 3.84
CA PHE A 612 -1.98 -1.92 5.21
C PHE A 612 -0.46 -1.75 5.32
N GLN A 613 0.22 -1.68 4.18
CA GLN A 613 1.66 -1.39 4.09
C GLN A 613 1.90 -0.60 2.80
N THR A 614 2.81 0.36 2.87
CA THR A 614 3.02 1.39 1.85
C THR A 614 3.28 0.81 0.44
N ALA A 615 4.05 -0.25 0.33
CA ALA A 615 4.36 -0.89 -0.96
C ALA A 615 3.39 -2.01 -1.35
N TYR A 616 2.47 -2.42 -0.47
CA TYR A 616 1.48 -3.45 -0.77
C TYR A 616 0.26 -2.83 -1.44
N ALA A 617 0.21 -2.88 -2.77
CA ALA A 617 -0.94 -2.37 -3.52
C ALA A 617 -2.17 -3.25 -3.27
N PRO A 618 -3.34 -2.66 -2.98
CA PRO A 618 -4.59 -3.39 -2.91
C PRO A 618 -4.87 -4.11 -4.23
N GLN A 619 -5.37 -5.36 -4.14
CA GLN A 619 -5.75 -6.13 -5.32
C GLN A 619 -7.16 -5.73 -5.78
N ILE A 620 -7.43 -5.82 -7.08
CA ILE A 620 -8.78 -5.70 -7.62
C ILE A 620 -9.42 -7.09 -7.54
N ALA A 621 -10.11 -7.33 -6.43
CA ALA A 621 -10.70 -8.61 -6.09
C ALA A 621 -11.99 -8.90 -6.87
N GLY A 622 -12.42 -10.14 -6.81
CA GLY A 622 -13.71 -10.68 -7.26
C GLY A 622 -14.07 -11.88 -6.39
N THR A 623 -15.21 -12.50 -6.62
CA THR A 623 -15.69 -13.68 -5.85
C THR A 623 -14.70 -14.84 -5.82
N ASN A 624 -13.83 -14.93 -6.81
CA ASN A 624 -12.79 -15.93 -6.97
C ASN A 624 -11.45 -15.59 -6.27
N PHE A 625 -11.43 -14.58 -5.40
CA PHE A 625 -10.21 -14.13 -4.73
C PHE A 625 -10.41 -14.09 -3.22
N ALA A 626 -9.40 -14.52 -2.47
CA ALA A 626 -9.31 -14.28 -1.03
C ALA A 626 -7.89 -13.83 -0.66
N GLN A 627 -7.81 -13.08 0.43
CA GLN A 627 -6.56 -12.55 0.97
C GLN A 627 -6.51 -12.70 2.47
N PHE A 628 -5.36 -13.09 3.02
CA PHE A 628 -5.12 -13.05 4.46
C PHE A 628 -4.07 -12.01 4.83
N ILE A 629 -4.28 -11.41 5.98
CA ILE A 629 -3.24 -10.72 6.74
C ILE A 629 -2.95 -11.62 7.95
N VAL A 630 -1.75 -12.19 8.00
CA VAL A 630 -1.33 -13.12 9.05
C VAL A 630 -0.34 -12.41 9.96
N ASN A 631 -0.68 -12.31 11.24
CA ASN A 631 0.19 -11.77 12.28
C ASN A 631 0.90 -12.90 13.02
N THR A 632 2.19 -12.74 13.27
CA THR A 632 3.04 -13.72 13.94
C THR A 632 3.62 -13.15 15.23
N VAL A 633 4.18 -14.03 16.05
CA VAL A 633 4.78 -13.65 17.35
C VAL A 633 6.09 -12.85 17.17
N SER A 634 6.77 -12.99 16.03
CA SER A 634 8.03 -12.26 15.76
C SER A 634 8.37 -12.27 14.26
N ASN A 635 9.27 -11.39 13.84
CA ASN A 635 9.79 -11.37 12.48
C ASN A 635 10.45 -12.71 12.08
N GLN A 636 11.23 -13.31 12.99
CA GLN A 636 11.84 -14.62 12.75
C GLN A 636 10.77 -15.72 12.53
N ALA A 637 9.69 -15.70 13.32
CA ALA A 637 8.56 -16.61 13.13
C ALA A 637 7.89 -16.42 11.76
N THR A 638 7.81 -15.17 11.26
CA THR A 638 7.33 -14.88 9.90
C THR A 638 8.18 -15.57 8.85
N GLU A 639 9.51 -15.44 8.94
CA GLU A 639 10.44 -16.05 7.98
C GLU A 639 10.39 -17.58 8.05
N ASP A 640 10.39 -18.14 9.25
CA ASP A 640 10.33 -19.59 9.45
C ASP A 640 9.02 -20.17 8.89
N LEU A 641 7.87 -19.53 9.15
CA LEU A 641 6.57 -19.93 8.60
C LEU A 641 6.55 -19.86 7.08
N LEU A 642 7.05 -18.77 6.50
CA LEU A 642 7.10 -18.62 5.06
C LEU A 642 8.01 -19.66 4.40
N ASN A 643 9.14 -19.99 5.03
CA ASN A 643 10.07 -21.00 4.52
C ASN A 643 9.49 -22.41 4.58
N GLU A 644 8.67 -22.69 5.58
CA GLU A 644 8.02 -23.99 5.79
C GLU A 644 6.72 -24.13 4.97
N TYR A 645 5.85 -23.12 5.02
CA TYR A 645 4.48 -23.20 4.51
C TYR A 645 4.36 -22.87 3.03
N ALA A 646 5.16 -21.94 2.50
CA ALA A 646 5.07 -21.60 1.10
C ALA A 646 5.35 -22.82 0.19
N PRO A 647 6.44 -23.60 0.35
CA PRO A 647 6.67 -24.78 -0.46
C PRO A 647 5.62 -25.89 -0.26
N LYS A 648 5.01 -25.94 0.92
CA LYS A 648 4.06 -27.01 1.30
C LYS A 648 2.65 -26.77 0.81
N TYR A 649 2.19 -25.52 0.86
CA TYR A 649 0.78 -25.19 0.62
C TYR A 649 0.52 -24.43 -0.68
N THR A 650 1.53 -24.02 -1.42
CA THR A 650 1.36 -23.38 -2.73
C THR A 650 0.58 -24.25 -3.72
N ASP A 651 0.87 -25.53 -3.77
CA ASP A 651 0.22 -26.51 -4.66
C ASP A 651 -0.71 -27.48 -3.89
N TYR A 652 -1.04 -27.19 -2.64
CA TYR A 652 -1.85 -28.06 -1.80
C TYR A 652 -3.32 -28.13 -2.27
N PHE A 653 -3.85 -27.04 -2.78
CA PHE A 653 -5.21 -26.94 -3.30
C PHE A 653 -5.16 -26.99 -4.84
N PRO A 654 -5.57 -28.08 -5.50
CA PRO A 654 -5.47 -28.21 -6.97
C PRO A 654 -6.28 -27.17 -7.75
N GLU A 655 -7.32 -26.60 -7.11
CA GLU A 655 -8.24 -25.64 -7.72
C GLU A 655 -7.84 -24.18 -7.47
N ALA A 656 -6.81 -23.92 -6.65
CA ALA A 656 -6.45 -22.58 -6.22
C ALA A 656 -4.94 -22.33 -6.33
N LEU A 657 -4.58 -21.14 -6.75
CA LEU A 657 -3.22 -20.60 -6.65
C LEU A 657 -3.07 -19.93 -5.29
N VAL A 658 -2.26 -20.51 -4.42
CA VAL A 658 -2.00 -19.99 -3.07
C VAL A 658 -0.61 -19.39 -3.02
N ARG A 659 -0.53 -18.09 -2.80
CA ARG A 659 0.69 -17.30 -2.77
C ARG A 659 0.97 -16.78 -1.36
N PHE A 660 2.06 -17.23 -0.77
CA PHE A 660 2.59 -16.71 0.49
C PHE A 660 3.53 -15.54 0.19
N LYS A 661 3.15 -14.34 0.57
CA LYS A 661 3.85 -13.11 0.20
C LYS A 661 4.49 -12.46 1.43
N GLN A 662 5.82 -12.46 1.47
CA GLN A 662 6.56 -11.65 2.42
C GLN A 662 6.43 -10.17 2.05
N LEU A 663 6.18 -9.31 3.03
CA LEU A 663 6.08 -7.87 2.80
C LEU A 663 7.44 -7.31 2.37
N SER A 664 7.43 -6.41 1.42
CA SER A 664 8.62 -5.75 0.90
C SER A 664 8.30 -4.31 0.54
N TYR A 665 9.33 -3.48 0.36
CA TYR A 665 9.17 -2.09 -0.07
C TYR A 665 9.22 -1.91 -1.58
N ASN A 666 9.05 -3.02 -2.31
CA ASN A 666 8.99 -3.00 -3.76
C ASN A 666 7.55 -3.01 -4.26
N GLU A 667 7.21 -2.10 -5.16
CA GLU A 667 5.86 -1.98 -5.74
C GLU A 667 5.52 -3.06 -6.77
N ALA A 668 6.50 -3.79 -7.29
CA ALA A 668 6.20 -4.81 -8.27
C ALA A 668 5.28 -5.89 -7.68
N THR A 669 4.14 -6.12 -8.33
CA THR A 669 3.18 -7.14 -7.90
C THR A 669 3.79 -8.54 -7.99
N TYR A 670 4.52 -8.79 -9.09
CA TYR A 670 5.29 -10.01 -9.30
C TYR A 670 6.76 -9.68 -9.59
N PRO A 671 7.70 -10.49 -9.11
CA PRO A 671 9.13 -10.27 -9.34
C PRO A 671 9.54 -10.50 -10.80
N VAL A 672 8.83 -11.34 -11.54
CA VAL A 672 9.06 -11.61 -12.97
C VAL A 672 7.78 -11.37 -13.76
N GLU A 673 7.86 -10.46 -14.72
CA GLU A 673 6.77 -10.16 -15.66
C GLU A 673 7.30 -10.09 -17.09
N VAL A 674 6.69 -10.87 -17.99
CA VAL A 674 6.93 -10.84 -19.44
C VAL A 674 5.66 -10.35 -20.10
N ARG A 675 5.73 -9.19 -20.76
CA ARG A 675 4.60 -8.52 -21.38
C ARG A 675 4.63 -8.67 -22.88
N LEU A 676 3.55 -9.20 -23.44
CA LEU A 676 3.34 -9.35 -24.87
C LEU A 676 2.23 -8.38 -25.29
N SER A 677 2.54 -7.44 -26.17
CA SER A 677 1.60 -6.42 -26.63
C SER A 677 1.36 -6.55 -28.14
N GLY A 678 0.12 -6.39 -28.58
CA GLY A 678 -0.27 -6.49 -29.99
C GLY A 678 -1.75 -6.18 -30.19
N GLU A 679 -2.24 -6.22 -31.42
CA GLU A 679 -3.62 -5.85 -31.73
C GLU A 679 -4.59 -7.05 -31.74
N ASN A 680 -4.09 -8.28 -31.89
CA ASN A 680 -4.90 -9.49 -31.98
C ASN A 680 -4.75 -10.34 -30.71
N ILE A 681 -5.85 -10.50 -29.97
CA ILE A 681 -5.88 -11.22 -28.67
C ILE A 681 -5.53 -12.71 -28.85
N ASP A 682 -6.01 -13.36 -29.91
CA ASP A 682 -5.77 -14.80 -30.13
C ASP A 682 -4.32 -15.08 -30.45
N THR A 683 -3.66 -14.18 -31.20
CA THR A 683 -2.23 -14.28 -31.45
C THR A 683 -1.44 -14.07 -30.14
N LEU A 684 -1.81 -13.06 -29.35
CA LEU A 684 -1.17 -12.80 -28.07
C LEU A 684 -1.31 -14.00 -27.11
N ARG A 685 -2.48 -14.64 -27.08
CA ARG A 685 -2.73 -15.81 -26.22
C ARG A 685 -1.82 -16.98 -26.61
N ARG A 686 -1.71 -17.30 -27.90
CA ARG A 686 -0.81 -18.36 -28.37
C ARG A 686 0.66 -18.08 -28.08
N GLU A 687 1.08 -16.84 -28.22
CA GLU A 687 2.46 -16.44 -27.88
C GLU A 687 2.70 -16.44 -26.36
N ALA A 688 1.71 -16.04 -25.56
CA ALA A 688 1.78 -16.08 -24.10
C ALA A 688 1.85 -17.52 -23.57
N GLU A 689 1.19 -18.48 -24.22
CA GLU A 689 1.28 -19.91 -23.88
C GLU A 689 2.71 -20.45 -24.03
N LYS A 690 3.44 -20.04 -25.10
CA LYS A 690 4.85 -20.41 -25.26
C LYS A 690 5.73 -19.89 -24.12
N VAL A 691 5.52 -18.64 -23.72
CA VAL A 691 6.23 -18.03 -22.61
C VAL A 691 5.85 -18.70 -21.28
N THR A 692 4.57 -18.97 -21.06
CA THR A 692 4.07 -19.65 -19.87
C THR A 692 4.68 -21.06 -19.74
N ALA A 693 4.70 -21.83 -20.83
CA ALA A 693 5.31 -23.15 -20.84
C ALA A 693 6.82 -23.10 -20.56
N LEU A 694 7.51 -22.10 -21.11
CA LEU A 694 8.93 -21.89 -20.84
C LEU A 694 9.15 -21.55 -19.34
N LEU A 695 8.42 -20.59 -18.79
CA LEU A 695 8.59 -20.18 -17.39
C LEU A 695 8.26 -21.32 -16.41
N ARG A 696 7.24 -22.14 -16.72
CA ARG A 696 6.91 -23.34 -15.91
C ARG A 696 8.00 -24.40 -15.92
N SER A 697 8.86 -24.43 -16.95
CA SER A 697 10.00 -25.35 -17.01
C SER A 697 11.22 -24.91 -16.19
N MET A 698 11.23 -23.67 -15.70
CA MET A 698 12.33 -23.09 -14.93
C MET A 698 12.15 -23.40 -13.43
N PRO A 699 13.11 -24.09 -12.80
CA PRO A 699 12.96 -24.52 -11.40
C PRO A 699 13.02 -23.37 -10.40
N GLU A 700 13.53 -22.20 -10.79
CA GLU A 700 13.60 -21.00 -9.95
C GLU A 700 12.27 -20.26 -9.84
N LEU A 701 11.29 -20.61 -10.68
CA LEU A 701 9.99 -19.93 -10.77
C LEU A 701 8.86 -20.80 -10.24
N VAL A 702 7.92 -20.15 -9.59
CA VAL A 702 6.67 -20.76 -9.09
C VAL A 702 5.47 -19.87 -9.45
N LEU A 703 4.25 -20.39 -9.35
CA LEU A 703 3.00 -19.65 -9.57
C LEU A 703 2.94 -18.90 -10.90
N VAL A 704 3.37 -19.57 -11.98
CA VAL A 704 3.33 -18.99 -13.34
C VAL A 704 1.89 -18.85 -13.81
N SER A 705 1.45 -17.62 -14.04
CA SER A 705 0.07 -17.25 -14.43
C SER A 705 0.06 -16.10 -15.45
N THR A 706 -1.11 -15.79 -15.97
CA THR A 706 -1.31 -14.65 -16.86
C THR A 706 -2.34 -13.68 -16.28
N ASN A 707 -2.27 -12.40 -16.66
CA ASN A 707 -3.22 -11.39 -16.23
C ASN A 707 -4.54 -11.37 -17.04
N PHE A 708 -4.72 -12.26 -18.01
CA PHE A 708 -6.00 -12.39 -18.74
C PHE A 708 -6.98 -13.31 -18.01
N ASN A 709 -6.55 -13.99 -16.97
CA ASN A 709 -7.31 -15.00 -16.24
C ASN A 709 -7.80 -16.15 -17.14
N ASP A 710 -8.50 -17.11 -16.54
CA ASP A 710 -9.09 -18.19 -17.29
C ASP A 710 -10.36 -17.72 -18.04
N PRO A 711 -10.70 -18.35 -19.18
CA PRO A 711 -11.98 -18.08 -19.85
C PRO A 711 -13.15 -18.33 -18.91
N LEU A 712 -14.17 -17.49 -19.00
CA LEU A 712 -15.41 -17.60 -18.23
C LEU A 712 -16.43 -18.41 -19.03
N ALA A 713 -16.95 -19.47 -18.43
CA ALA A 713 -18.10 -20.19 -18.99
C ALA A 713 -19.36 -19.33 -18.83
N THR A 714 -20.00 -19.00 -19.92
CA THR A 714 -21.21 -18.16 -19.96
C THR A 714 -22.35 -18.88 -20.69
N THR A 715 -23.56 -18.41 -20.46
CA THR A 715 -24.74 -18.86 -21.19
C THR A 715 -25.34 -17.65 -21.90
N ARG A 716 -25.33 -17.69 -23.22
CA ARG A 716 -25.88 -16.61 -24.06
C ARG A 716 -27.32 -16.93 -24.45
N VAL A 717 -28.25 -16.03 -24.14
CA VAL A 717 -29.65 -16.10 -24.50
C VAL A 717 -29.87 -15.20 -25.71
N VAL A 718 -30.23 -15.79 -26.84
CA VAL A 718 -30.45 -15.09 -28.13
C VAL A 718 -31.95 -15.10 -28.46
N LEU A 719 -32.60 -13.93 -28.44
CA LEU A 719 -34.03 -13.79 -28.71
C LEU A 719 -34.33 -14.16 -30.15
N LYS A 720 -35.39 -14.96 -30.34
CA LYS A 720 -36.00 -15.23 -31.66
C LYS A 720 -36.96 -14.08 -31.97
N GLU A 721 -36.48 -13.06 -32.67
CA GLU A 721 -37.20 -11.80 -32.90
C GLU A 721 -38.62 -11.97 -33.41
N ASP A 722 -38.85 -12.87 -34.38
CA ASP A 722 -40.18 -13.10 -34.96
C ASP A 722 -41.16 -13.69 -33.95
N GLU A 723 -40.73 -14.68 -33.15
CA GLU A 723 -41.57 -15.34 -32.17
C GLU A 723 -41.85 -14.44 -30.98
N ALA A 724 -40.79 -13.74 -30.50
CA ALA A 724 -40.87 -12.79 -29.39
C ALA A 724 -41.79 -11.61 -29.73
N THR A 725 -41.64 -11.02 -30.91
CA THR A 725 -42.49 -9.93 -31.37
C THR A 725 -43.97 -10.35 -31.49
N ARG A 726 -44.24 -11.59 -31.98
CA ARG A 726 -45.60 -12.14 -32.08
C ARG A 726 -46.28 -12.28 -30.72
N LEU A 727 -45.50 -12.59 -29.68
CA LEU A 727 -45.96 -12.73 -28.31
C LEU A 727 -45.89 -11.43 -27.51
N GLY A 728 -45.36 -10.34 -28.10
CA GLY A 728 -45.17 -9.06 -27.44
C GLY A 728 -44.09 -9.08 -26.36
N ILE A 729 -43.10 -10.01 -26.47
CA ILE A 729 -42.01 -10.13 -25.54
C ILE A 729 -40.84 -9.24 -26.01
N SER A 730 -40.39 -8.32 -25.16
CA SER A 730 -39.24 -7.45 -25.42
C SER A 730 -38.01 -7.93 -24.66
N ASN A 731 -36.83 -7.49 -25.10
CA ASN A 731 -35.57 -7.74 -24.38
C ASN A 731 -35.67 -7.29 -22.91
N VAL A 732 -36.28 -6.14 -22.63
CA VAL A 732 -36.47 -5.63 -21.27
C VAL A 732 -37.32 -6.57 -20.41
N MET A 733 -38.37 -7.17 -20.97
CA MET A 733 -39.18 -8.16 -20.22
C MET A 733 -38.38 -9.41 -19.94
N LEU A 734 -37.62 -9.90 -20.92
CA LEU A 734 -36.73 -11.06 -20.76
C LEU A 734 -35.68 -10.81 -19.70
N GLU A 735 -34.91 -9.72 -19.83
CA GLU A 735 -33.87 -9.34 -18.88
C GLU A 735 -34.43 -9.16 -17.46
N THR A 736 -35.61 -8.52 -17.33
CA THR A 736 -36.26 -8.33 -16.03
C THR A 736 -36.62 -9.67 -15.37
N THR A 737 -37.22 -10.59 -16.13
CA THR A 737 -37.60 -11.91 -15.62
C THR A 737 -36.35 -12.72 -15.21
N LEU A 738 -35.32 -12.74 -16.06
CA LEU A 738 -34.06 -13.43 -15.78
C LEU A 738 -33.33 -12.84 -14.57
N ALA A 739 -33.29 -11.49 -14.44
CA ALA A 739 -32.66 -10.81 -13.29
C ALA A 739 -33.38 -11.12 -11.96
N MET A 740 -34.69 -11.32 -11.95
CA MET A 740 -35.43 -11.74 -10.74
C MET A 740 -35.17 -13.20 -10.36
N ARG A 741 -34.90 -14.04 -11.33
CA ARG A 741 -34.70 -15.48 -11.14
C ARG A 741 -33.22 -15.85 -10.87
N TYR A 742 -32.32 -15.30 -11.67
CA TYR A 742 -30.90 -15.67 -11.69
C TYR A 742 -29.98 -14.56 -11.14
N GLY A 743 -30.50 -13.36 -10.91
CA GLY A 743 -29.78 -12.24 -10.36
C GLY A 743 -30.07 -12.00 -8.86
N SER A 744 -29.48 -10.93 -8.32
CA SER A 744 -29.71 -10.50 -6.93
C SER A 744 -31.11 -9.88 -6.68
N GLY A 745 -32.02 -9.94 -7.67
CA GLY A 745 -33.32 -9.31 -7.65
C GLY A 745 -33.29 -7.86 -8.11
N ILE A 746 -34.50 -7.30 -8.38
CA ILE A 746 -34.70 -5.94 -8.88
C ILE A 746 -35.00 -5.01 -7.69
N PRO A 747 -34.21 -3.95 -7.44
CA PRO A 747 -34.50 -2.97 -6.40
C PRO A 747 -35.74 -2.14 -6.81
N VAL A 748 -36.77 -2.07 -5.96
CA VAL A 748 -38.00 -1.35 -6.21
C VAL A 748 -38.26 -0.22 -5.23
N ALA A 749 -37.69 -0.28 -4.03
CA ALA A 749 -37.88 0.76 -3.02
C ALA A 749 -36.75 0.68 -1.99
N THR A 750 -36.71 1.68 -1.12
CA THR A 750 -35.84 1.69 0.07
C THR A 750 -36.66 2.02 1.30
N VAL A 751 -36.56 1.19 2.33
CA VAL A 751 -37.18 1.43 3.64
C VAL A 751 -36.08 1.98 4.57
N TRP A 752 -36.40 3.03 5.31
CA TRP A 752 -35.45 3.62 6.28
C TRP A 752 -35.91 3.29 7.70
N GLU A 753 -35.03 2.65 8.46
CA GLU A 753 -35.17 2.41 9.89
C GLU A 753 -34.15 3.30 10.64
N GLY A 754 -34.56 4.55 10.98
CA GLY A 754 -33.64 5.55 11.49
C GLY A 754 -32.72 6.08 10.38
N ASP A 755 -31.43 5.91 10.55
CA ASP A 755 -30.37 6.21 9.59
C ASP A 755 -29.96 5.01 8.70
N TYR A 756 -30.51 3.82 8.99
CA TYR A 756 -30.22 2.58 8.28
C TYR A 756 -31.15 2.37 7.07
N ASP A 757 -30.55 2.26 5.88
CA ASP A 757 -31.26 2.04 4.64
C ASP A 757 -31.40 0.55 4.31
N ILE A 758 -32.62 0.08 4.08
CA ILE A 758 -32.95 -1.32 3.73
C ILE A 758 -33.49 -1.36 2.33
N SER A 759 -32.76 -1.99 1.40
CA SER A 759 -33.22 -2.15 0.03
C SER A 759 -34.36 -3.16 -0.06
N VAL A 760 -35.44 -2.80 -0.79
CA VAL A 760 -36.57 -3.69 -1.11
C VAL A 760 -36.37 -4.24 -2.51
N LYS A 761 -36.19 -5.56 -2.61
CA LYS A 761 -35.90 -6.24 -3.88
C LYS A 761 -36.98 -7.25 -4.26
N LEU A 762 -37.33 -7.26 -5.53
CA LEU A 762 -38.20 -8.29 -6.13
C LEU A 762 -37.36 -9.47 -6.58
N LYS A 763 -37.75 -10.67 -6.20
CA LYS A 763 -37.20 -11.95 -6.61
C LYS A 763 -38.25 -12.92 -7.03
N ASN A 764 -37.93 -13.88 -7.88
CA ASN A 764 -38.80 -15.03 -8.14
C ASN A 764 -38.83 -15.96 -6.92
N SER A 765 -39.93 -16.66 -6.65
CA SER A 765 -40.07 -17.58 -5.51
C SER A 765 -39.06 -18.71 -5.49
N GLN A 766 -38.48 -19.04 -6.64
CA GLN A 766 -37.48 -20.09 -6.80
C GLN A 766 -36.05 -19.53 -7.01
N ALA A 767 -35.80 -18.22 -6.80
CA ALA A 767 -34.48 -17.59 -7.05
C ALA A 767 -33.35 -18.30 -6.31
N ASP A 768 -33.54 -18.70 -5.08
CA ASP A 768 -32.51 -19.36 -4.24
C ASP A 768 -32.17 -20.78 -4.72
N SER A 769 -32.97 -21.39 -5.62
CA SER A 769 -32.74 -22.72 -6.19
C SER A 769 -32.50 -22.69 -7.71
N ALA A 770 -32.16 -21.54 -8.26
CA ALA A 770 -31.94 -21.37 -9.69
C ALA A 770 -30.74 -22.19 -10.18
N ASN A 771 -30.93 -22.95 -11.27
CA ASN A 771 -29.86 -23.72 -11.93
C ASN A 771 -29.84 -23.36 -13.43
N SER A 772 -28.66 -23.37 -14.02
CA SER A 772 -28.49 -23.15 -15.45
C SER A 772 -29.26 -24.16 -16.34
N CYS A 773 -29.48 -25.38 -15.85
CA CYS A 773 -30.24 -26.42 -16.55
C CYS A 773 -31.75 -26.06 -16.65
N ASP A 774 -32.26 -25.20 -15.76
CA ASP A 774 -33.68 -24.82 -15.73
C ASP A 774 -33.96 -23.63 -16.66
N LEU A 775 -32.90 -23.01 -17.24
CA LEU A 775 -33.04 -21.76 -18.00
C LEU A 775 -33.94 -21.88 -19.22
N GLU A 776 -33.86 -22.99 -19.95
CA GLU A 776 -34.71 -23.20 -21.15
C GLU A 776 -36.20 -23.32 -20.80
N ASP A 777 -36.54 -23.83 -19.62
CA ASP A 777 -37.88 -24.01 -19.13
C ASP A 777 -38.41 -22.84 -18.31
N GLU A 778 -37.61 -21.78 -18.11
CA GLU A 778 -38.07 -20.58 -17.40
C GLU A 778 -39.26 -19.93 -18.09
N LEU A 779 -40.24 -19.57 -17.29
CA LEU A 779 -41.51 -19.02 -17.79
C LEU A 779 -41.42 -17.51 -18.02
N ILE A 780 -41.49 -17.10 -19.28
CA ILE A 780 -41.48 -15.69 -19.69
C ILE A 780 -42.92 -15.21 -19.87
N PRO A 781 -43.34 -14.12 -19.22
CA PRO A 781 -44.68 -13.60 -19.36
C PRO A 781 -44.89 -13.01 -20.77
N VAL A 782 -46.05 -13.32 -21.38
CA VAL A 782 -46.50 -12.73 -22.64
C VAL A 782 -47.10 -11.35 -22.36
N ALA A 783 -47.05 -10.45 -23.34
CA ALA A 783 -47.66 -9.11 -23.22
C ALA A 783 -49.14 -9.20 -22.79
N GLY A 784 -49.48 -8.45 -21.73
CA GLY A 784 -50.81 -8.48 -21.13
C GLY A 784 -50.95 -9.46 -19.94
N GLY A 785 -49.98 -10.28 -19.62
CA GLY A 785 -49.95 -11.12 -18.40
C GLY A 785 -50.90 -12.30 -18.38
N LEU A 786 -51.55 -12.61 -19.50
CA LEU A 786 -52.56 -13.65 -19.60
C LEU A 786 -52.00 -15.07 -19.78
N ALA A 787 -50.74 -15.20 -20.17
CA ALA A 787 -50.09 -16.48 -20.39
C ALA A 787 -48.57 -16.33 -20.16
N ASN A 788 -47.91 -17.46 -19.85
CA ASN A 788 -46.44 -17.57 -19.77
C ASN A 788 -46.00 -18.61 -20.80
N VAL A 789 -44.84 -18.41 -21.41
CA VAL A 789 -44.22 -19.33 -22.36
C VAL A 789 -42.81 -19.71 -21.89
N PRO A 790 -42.40 -20.96 -22.11
CA PRO A 790 -41.01 -21.32 -21.75
C PRO A 790 -40.00 -20.60 -22.64
N LEU A 791 -38.86 -20.23 -22.06
CA LEU A 791 -37.79 -19.45 -22.72
C LEU A 791 -37.38 -20.09 -24.07
N ARG A 792 -37.25 -21.41 -24.15
CA ARG A 792 -36.88 -22.14 -25.38
C ARG A 792 -37.77 -21.85 -26.58
N GLN A 793 -38.99 -21.40 -26.34
CA GLN A 793 -39.92 -21.05 -27.42
C GLN A 793 -39.57 -19.69 -28.05
N VAL A 794 -39.07 -18.76 -27.29
CA VAL A 794 -38.80 -17.37 -27.68
C VAL A 794 -37.33 -17.00 -27.77
N ALA A 795 -36.45 -17.87 -27.28
CA ALA A 795 -34.99 -17.63 -27.33
C ALA A 795 -34.22 -18.96 -27.51
N ASP A 796 -33.04 -18.86 -28.03
CA ASP A 796 -32.06 -19.93 -28.04
C ASP A 796 -31.06 -19.74 -26.89
N VAL A 797 -30.81 -20.79 -26.14
CA VAL A 797 -29.84 -20.82 -25.02
C VAL A 797 -28.58 -21.49 -25.51
N VAL A 798 -27.50 -20.73 -25.64
CA VAL A 798 -26.23 -21.20 -26.21
C VAL A 798 -25.10 -21.11 -25.18
N PRO A 799 -24.44 -22.21 -24.81
CA PRO A 799 -23.25 -22.14 -23.97
C PRO A 799 -22.12 -21.48 -24.75
N ALA A 800 -21.39 -20.59 -24.11
CA ALA A 800 -20.29 -19.85 -24.72
C ALA A 800 -19.11 -19.74 -23.73
N TRP A 801 -17.93 -19.46 -24.27
CA TRP A 801 -16.76 -19.13 -23.49
C TRP A 801 -16.36 -17.71 -23.82
N GLU A 802 -16.19 -16.89 -22.80
CA GLU A 802 -15.83 -15.50 -22.93
C GLU A 802 -14.50 -15.20 -22.22
N ASN A 803 -13.86 -14.10 -22.55
CA ASN A 803 -12.66 -13.70 -21.86
C ASN A 803 -12.99 -13.27 -20.43
N GLY A 804 -12.41 -13.91 -19.44
CA GLY A 804 -12.61 -13.55 -18.02
C GLY A 804 -12.09 -12.16 -17.68
N GLN A 805 -11.00 -11.75 -18.34
CA GLN A 805 -10.43 -10.41 -18.23
C GLN A 805 -9.65 -10.06 -19.48
N ILE A 806 -9.77 -8.82 -19.94
CA ILE A 806 -8.96 -8.25 -21.03
C ILE A 806 -8.18 -7.06 -20.47
N VAL A 807 -6.87 -7.07 -20.71
CA VAL A 807 -5.98 -6.00 -20.23
C VAL A 807 -5.42 -5.23 -21.43
N ARG A 808 -5.44 -3.90 -21.32
CA ARG A 808 -4.81 -3.00 -22.28
C ARG A 808 -3.83 -2.10 -21.56
N ARG A 809 -2.64 -1.94 -22.09
CA ARG A 809 -1.60 -1.03 -21.57
C ARG A 809 -1.23 -0.05 -22.66
N ASN A 810 -1.15 1.22 -22.31
CA ASN A 810 -0.91 2.29 -23.31
C ASN A 810 -1.89 2.22 -24.51
N GLY A 811 -3.13 1.79 -24.26
CA GLY A 811 -4.16 1.65 -25.30
C GLY A 811 -4.02 0.41 -26.20
N ILE A 812 -3.09 -0.52 -25.94
CA ILE A 812 -2.82 -1.70 -26.74
C ILE A 812 -3.10 -2.96 -25.91
N TYR A 813 -3.68 -4.00 -26.49
CA TYR A 813 -3.89 -5.27 -25.79
C TYR A 813 -2.54 -5.83 -25.32
N THR A 814 -2.48 -6.23 -24.07
CA THR A 814 -1.24 -6.69 -23.44
C THR A 814 -1.51 -7.88 -22.51
N ILE A 815 -0.98 -9.03 -22.85
CA ILE A 815 -0.93 -10.20 -21.96
C ILE A 815 0.38 -10.17 -21.20
N THR A 816 0.30 -10.19 -19.89
CA THR A 816 1.47 -10.29 -19.02
C THR A 816 1.53 -11.69 -18.44
N VAL A 817 2.62 -12.42 -18.72
CA VAL A 817 2.95 -13.66 -18.05
C VAL A 817 3.74 -13.32 -16.81
N MET A 818 3.25 -13.72 -15.65
CA MET A 818 3.76 -13.39 -14.32
C MET A 818 4.25 -14.65 -13.63
N ALA A 819 5.32 -14.53 -12.88
CA ALA A 819 5.82 -15.62 -12.04
C ALA A 819 6.37 -15.09 -10.73
N ASP A 820 6.23 -15.90 -9.68
CA ASP A 820 6.91 -15.67 -8.41
C ASP A 820 8.23 -16.43 -8.35
N LEU A 821 9.09 -16.06 -7.42
CA LEU A 821 10.38 -16.71 -7.21
C LEU A 821 10.26 -17.82 -6.18
N GLN A 822 10.99 -18.91 -6.41
CA GLN A 822 11.23 -19.87 -5.35
C GLN A 822 11.99 -19.17 -4.20
N ARG A 823 11.64 -19.50 -2.96
CA ARG A 823 12.26 -18.86 -1.80
C ARG A 823 13.78 -19.05 -1.79
N GLY A 824 14.48 -17.93 -1.56
CA GLY A 824 15.94 -17.90 -1.59
C GLY A 824 16.55 -17.42 -2.91
N GLU A 825 15.78 -17.40 -3.99
CA GLU A 825 16.27 -16.95 -5.30
C GLU A 825 16.34 -15.41 -5.39
N ASN A 826 17.28 -14.91 -6.18
CA ASN A 826 17.45 -13.49 -6.42
C ASN A 826 16.68 -13.05 -7.67
N GLY A 827 15.77 -12.06 -7.51
CA GLY A 827 14.91 -11.60 -8.59
C GLY A 827 15.66 -11.05 -9.80
N MET A 828 16.78 -10.35 -9.61
CA MET A 828 17.56 -9.81 -10.71
C MET A 828 18.27 -10.91 -11.52
N ASP A 829 18.84 -11.89 -10.85
CA ASP A 829 19.55 -13.01 -11.50
C ASP A 829 18.57 -13.88 -12.30
N VAL A 830 17.44 -14.20 -11.68
CA VAL A 830 16.39 -15.01 -12.34
C VAL A 830 15.78 -14.26 -13.52
N THR A 831 15.52 -12.97 -13.38
CA THR A 831 15.03 -12.14 -14.51
C THR A 831 16.03 -12.13 -15.66
N GLY A 832 17.32 -12.02 -15.37
CA GLY A 832 18.36 -12.13 -16.41
C GLY A 832 18.36 -13.48 -17.13
N LYS A 833 18.10 -14.57 -16.40
CA LYS A 833 17.94 -15.92 -17.00
C LYS A 833 16.67 -15.98 -17.86
N VAL A 834 15.55 -15.46 -17.38
CA VAL A 834 14.27 -15.40 -18.10
C VAL A 834 14.42 -14.61 -19.40
N GLN A 835 15.04 -13.45 -19.38
CA GLN A 835 15.27 -12.63 -20.57
C GLN A 835 16.07 -13.39 -21.64
N LYS A 836 17.14 -14.09 -21.23
CA LYS A 836 17.95 -14.92 -22.15
C LYS A 836 17.16 -16.10 -22.70
N ALA A 837 16.35 -16.74 -21.88
CA ALA A 837 15.54 -17.88 -22.30
C ALA A 837 14.42 -17.45 -23.27
N VAL A 838 13.72 -16.37 -22.96
CA VAL A 838 12.64 -15.82 -23.81
C VAL A 838 13.18 -15.27 -25.12
N ALA A 839 14.40 -14.69 -25.14
CA ALA A 839 15.05 -14.23 -26.38
C ALA A 839 15.31 -15.34 -27.40
N ASN A 840 15.34 -16.62 -26.97
CA ASN A 840 15.49 -17.78 -27.87
C ASN A 840 14.15 -18.24 -28.47
N LEU A 841 13.02 -17.69 -28.04
CA LEU A 841 11.72 -17.99 -28.64
C LEU A 841 11.48 -17.12 -29.87
N SER A 842 10.81 -17.70 -30.86
CA SER A 842 10.36 -16.96 -32.04
C SER A 842 8.92 -16.50 -31.84
N PHE A 843 8.68 -15.19 -31.96
CA PHE A 843 7.38 -14.58 -31.86
C PHE A 843 6.86 -14.11 -33.22
N SER A 844 5.54 -13.98 -33.33
CA SER A 844 4.91 -13.34 -34.48
C SER A 844 5.39 -11.88 -34.61
N PRO A 845 5.59 -11.37 -35.85
CA PRO A 845 6.10 -10.00 -36.06
C PRO A 845 5.23 -8.90 -35.47
N ASP A 846 3.93 -9.16 -35.28
CA ASP A 846 2.96 -8.23 -34.76
C ASP A 846 2.94 -8.16 -33.23
N VAL A 847 3.78 -8.95 -32.56
CA VAL A 847 3.85 -9.00 -31.09
C VAL A 847 5.11 -8.30 -30.60
N THR A 848 4.92 -7.30 -29.78
CA THR A 848 6.01 -6.57 -29.11
C THR A 848 6.23 -7.15 -27.72
N LEU A 849 7.48 -7.49 -27.41
CA LEU A 849 7.89 -8.02 -26.11
C LEU A 849 8.49 -6.92 -25.25
N THR A 850 8.00 -6.81 -24.02
CA THR A 850 8.58 -5.95 -23.00
C THR A 850 8.62 -6.68 -21.66
N TYR A 851 9.52 -6.25 -20.77
CA TYR A 851 9.65 -6.83 -19.45
C TYR A 851 9.20 -5.83 -18.40
N GLY A 852 8.31 -6.26 -17.50
CA GLY A 852 8.02 -5.53 -16.28
C GLY A 852 8.83 -6.16 -15.17
N CYS A 853 9.83 -5.47 -14.65
CA CYS A 853 10.72 -6.03 -13.66
C CYS A 853 11.24 -4.96 -12.71
N LEU A 854 11.76 -5.41 -11.57
CA LEU A 854 12.59 -4.68 -10.61
C LEU A 854 13.71 -3.82 -11.27
N LEU A 855 14.14 -4.20 -12.49
CA LEU A 855 15.21 -3.51 -13.24
C LEU A 855 14.75 -2.28 -14.03
N TYR A 856 13.47 -2.16 -14.41
CA TYR A 856 12.99 -1.11 -15.32
C TYR A 856 12.44 0.15 -14.63
N THR A 857 12.62 0.28 -13.33
CA THR A 857 12.41 1.55 -12.64
C THR A 857 13.63 2.48 -12.71
N SER A 858 14.75 1.99 -13.25
CA SER A 858 15.90 2.84 -13.57
C SER A 858 15.89 3.18 -15.06
N PRO A 859 15.95 4.46 -15.44
CA PRO A 859 16.17 4.81 -16.84
C PRO A 859 17.57 4.32 -17.22
N SER A 860 17.62 3.30 -18.03
CA SER A 860 18.89 2.90 -18.67
C SER A 860 19.35 3.97 -19.64
#